data_ebb9e1a3749782af3f42f6f0bc4c95f4
#
_entry.id   ebb9e1a3749782af3f42f6f0bc4c95f4
#
_cell.length_a   1.000
_cell.length_b   1.000
_cell.length_c   1.000
_cell.angle_alpha   90.00
_cell.angle_beta   90.00
_cell.angle_gamma   90.00
#
_symmetry.space_group_name_H-M   'P 1'
#
loop_
_entity.id
_entity.type
_entity.pdbx_description
1 polymer ?
#
loop_
_entity_poly.entity_id
_entity_poly.type
_entity_poly.pdbx_seq_one_letter_code
_entity_poly.pdbx_strand_id
1 'polypeptide(L)'
;MMYAKLALENVKKSTKDYLIYIVTLTACISMFYAFLSISSNYYDPNIGAEFNLDILGDGIKYAILLITVLLMFLMQYVNHFMIQRRKREFAIQSIIGMEQSTIARLFFVESLIMGIFSLIVGIGLGGVFSQFITAMLLQMYHKPFEFSFMLFPDTIILTILFFCICFATVGLSQVRTIRKIKIIDMLNADRKNDILGTPHKWIYKLFPVNFVLYLLITFYNIRTLSYYFNGEFEMVIKIWSAISIIVPILMLITHIRERFRRKEQNTVKQLFLIECICLLELIILSILPVFKVYLAMPMDKGAFNVYMGFLFWCVVFGVSVFFVLFSNYLLVIKERQKYKEENLFFFGQLLSKLKSKTLSMTLICLTLTLSMALFFVTPLLVGWAQGFLEKRVPFDIQISSDYIGMQSGYIGIQSEKELPVTDYSFLDSFIEKNISVRDDCSFKTYFVNKTDFYNQLENSRKNASPITAISLSDYNHLLKMAGYDEISLRDHEFTTQWLSITPQDSISEYLEAHKSIKTDGGDLQLADISAHTVDLGEDFYNFQSVIYIVPDHICNKLTSANTFRYMMADKTISYDIAQELKSYFENSSLTDSLVTYNITMRTIEVNDNSAIIFIMQTGLTYSAIILFVTCFTILALQQLSDSGKYKYRFRVLRNMGVEEPHIRKLILKQLAVWFGVPVILALILSGAFLVFLFVGFHMQIAVYIGVQRLVQQLLIVLAILDVLLISYFISTWVLFNKSASA
;
A
#
# COMPACT_ATOMS: atom_id res chain seq x y z
N MET A 1 16.43 14.08 44.53
CA MET A 1 15.15 14.78 44.82
C MET A 1 15.07 16.19 44.21
N MET A 2 16.06 17.07 44.36
CA MET A 2 16.05 18.47 43.89
C MET A 2 15.81 18.59 42.35
N TYR A 3 16.52 17.81 41.52
CA TYR A 3 16.35 17.82 40.07
C TYR A 3 14.97 17.38 39.62
N ALA A 4 14.35 16.37 40.25
CA ALA A 4 13.01 15.90 39.90
C ALA A 4 11.94 16.97 40.23
N LYS A 5 12.06 17.68 41.37
CA LYS A 5 11.16 18.76 41.75
C LYS A 5 11.28 19.95 40.77
N LEU A 6 12.53 20.32 40.42
CA LEU A 6 12.80 21.38 39.44
C LEU A 6 12.26 21.02 38.05
N ALA A 7 12.45 19.77 37.62
CA ALA A 7 11.91 19.27 36.34
C ALA A 7 10.37 19.33 36.30
N LEU A 8 9.72 18.96 37.39
CA LEU A 8 8.26 18.97 37.50
C LEU A 8 7.68 20.39 37.46
N GLU A 9 8.35 21.35 38.14
CA GLU A 9 7.99 22.78 38.07
C GLU A 9 8.20 23.35 36.65
N ASN A 10 9.28 22.97 35.96
CA ASN A 10 9.55 23.37 34.59
C ASN A 10 8.49 22.83 33.63
N VAL A 11 8.12 21.55 33.74
CA VAL A 11 7.05 20.93 32.95
C VAL A 11 5.74 21.66 33.18
N LYS A 12 5.38 21.98 34.43
CA LYS A 12 4.13 22.68 34.76
C LYS A 12 4.09 24.11 34.19
N LYS A 13 5.21 24.83 34.21
CA LYS A 13 5.32 26.19 33.64
C LYS A 13 5.35 26.20 32.12
N SER A 14 5.89 25.17 31.47
CA SER A 14 6.08 25.06 30.03
C SER A 14 5.07 24.10 29.35
N THR A 15 3.96 23.75 29.99
CA THR A 15 2.98 22.76 29.52
C THR A 15 2.50 23.04 28.09
N LYS A 16 2.34 24.32 27.72
CA LYS A 16 1.92 24.72 26.36
C LYS A 16 2.95 24.36 25.29
N ASP A 17 4.23 24.39 25.63
CA ASP A 17 5.32 24.08 24.72
C ASP A 17 5.50 22.57 24.55
N TYR A 18 5.15 21.79 25.56
CA TYR A 18 5.22 20.34 25.58
C TYR A 18 3.94 19.64 25.09
N LEU A 19 2.85 20.37 24.89
CA LEU A 19 1.55 19.77 24.53
C LEU A 19 1.64 18.91 23.26
N ILE A 20 2.31 19.40 22.22
CA ILE A 20 2.47 18.65 20.96
C ILE A 20 3.30 17.38 21.20
N TYR A 21 4.36 17.48 22.02
CA TYR A 21 5.18 16.33 22.38
C TYR A 21 4.35 15.26 23.11
N ILE A 22 3.57 15.66 24.11
CA ILE A 22 2.70 14.76 24.88
C ILE A 22 1.66 14.11 23.95
N VAL A 23 0.96 14.91 23.13
CA VAL A 23 -0.07 14.40 22.20
C VAL A 23 0.54 13.40 21.21
N THR A 24 1.70 13.71 20.62
CA THR A 24 2.35 12.82 19.67
C THR A 24 2.81 11.52 20.34
N LEU A 25 3.42 11.59 21.52
CA LEU A 25 3.82 10.40 22.28
C LEU A 25 2.61 9.56 22.66
N THR A 26 1.55 10.18 23.17
CA THR A 26 0.30 9.50 23.54
C THR A 26 -0.30 8.78 22.33
N ALA A 27 -0.36 9.43 21.16
CA ALA A 27 -0.82 8.80 19.94
C ALA A 27 0.06 7.60 19.53
N CYS A 28 1.38 7.74 19.59
CA CYS A 28 2.31 6.64 19.29
C CYS A 28 2.11 5.45 20.23
N ILE A 29 1.99 5.72 21.53
CA ILE A 29 1.81 4.68 22.56
C ILE A 29 0.47 3.98 22.38
N SER A 30 -0.60 4.74 22.16
CA SER A 30 -1.95 4.18 21.99
C SER A 30 -2.06 3.31 20.74
N MET A 31 -1.45 3.73 19.64
CA MET A 31 -1.40 2.92 18.42
C MET A 31 -0.58 1.65 18.60
N PHE A 32 0.60 1.75 19.23
CA PHE A 32 1.43 0.59 19.49
C PHE A 32 0.74 -0.42 20.40
N TYR A 33 0.13 0.04 21.51
CA TYR A 33 -0.63 -0.82 22.40
C TYR A 33 -1.79 -1.50 21.70
N ALA A 34 -2.59 -0.73 20.94
CA ALA A 34 -3.75 -1.26 20.22
C ALA A 34 -3.38 -2.36 19.22
N PHE A 35 -2.26 -2.17 18.51
CA PHE A 35 -1.79 -3.17 17.56
C PHE A 35 -1.19 -4.40 18.27
N LEU A 36 -0.43 -4.19 19.34
CA LEU A 36 0.16 -5.27 20.12
C LEU A 36 -0.91 -6.11 20.86
N SER A 37 -2.06 -5.52 21.19
CA SER A 37 -3.14 -6.19 21.92
C SER A 37 -3.71 -7.41 21.21
N ILE A 38 -3.65 -7.44 19.87
CA ILE A 38 -4.12 -8.60 19.08
C ILE A 38 -3.22 -9.84 19.29
N SER A 39 -1.94 -9.61 19.60
CA SER A 39 -0.96 -10.70 19.87
C SER A 39 -0.94 -11.09 21.35
N SER A 40 -1.87 -10.64 22.16
CA SER A 40 -1.97 -10.98 23.58
C SER A 40 -2.48 -12.41 23.78
N ASN A 41 -1.89 -13.13 24.72
CA ASN A 41 -2.39 -14.45 25.11
C ASN A 41 -3.79 -14.41 25.75
N TYR A 42 -4.27 -13.23 26.16
CA TYR A 42 -5.60 -13.00 26.72
C TYR A 42 -6.59 -12.44 25.69
N TYR A 43 -6.17 -12.32 24.43
CA TYR A 43 -7.03 -11.85 23.37
C TYR A 43 -7.86 -13.01 22.81
N ASP A 44 -9.11 -13.04 23.16
CA ASP A 44 -10.07 -14.07 22.72
C ASP A 44 -11.34 -13.37 22.17
N PRO A 45 -11.32 -12.92 20.92
CA PRO A 45 -12.53 -12.45 20.26
C PRO A 45 -13.39 -13.66 19.93
N ASN A 46 -14.68 -13.59 20.22
CA ASN A 46 -15.62 -14.68 19.94
C ASN A 46 -15.85 -14.85 18.42
N ILE A 47 -14.95 -15.56 17.75
CA ILE A 47 -15.01 -15.81 16.29
C ILE A 47 -15.70 -17.12 15.93
N GLY A 48 -15.95 -18.01 16.91
CA GLY A 48 -16.55 -19.34 16.70
C GLY A 48 -15.52 -20.43 16.40
N ALA A 49 -15.95 -21.69 16.54
CA ALA A 49 -15.11 -22.87 16.33
C ALA A 49 -14.69 -23.11 14.85
N GLU A 50 -15.20 -22.30 13.95
CA GLU A 50 -14.87 -22.35 12.52
C GLU A 50 -13.51 -21.73 12.21
N PHE A 51 -12.93 -20.95 13.14
CA PHE A 51 -11.72 -20.18 12.92
C PHE A 51 -10.67 -20.42 14.00
N ASN A 52 -9.40 -20.32 13.59
CA ASN A 52 -8.23 -20.40 14.47
C ASN A 52 -7.39 -19.12 14.35
N LEU A 53 -6.97 -18.55 15.48
CA LEU A 53 -6.18 -17.31 15.54
C LEU A 53 -4.67 -17.52 15.60
N ASP A 54 -4.15 -18.76 15.63
CA ASP A 54 -2.73 -19.03 15.81
C ASP A 54 -1.87 -18.38 14.71
N ILE A 55 -2.32 -18.47 13.46
CA ILE A 55 -1.65 -17.85 12.31
C ILE A 55 -1.60 -16.32 12.44
N LEU A 56 -2.65 -15.73 12.99
CA LEU A 56 -2.75 -14.30 13.20
C LEU A 56 -1.71 -13.81 14.21
N GLY A 57 -1.49 -14.54 15.30
CA GLY A 57 -0.53 -14.19 16.35
C GLY A 57 0.91 -14.11 15.84
N ASP A 58 1.33 -15.02 14.98
CA ASP A 58 2.68 -15.04 14.41
C ASP A 58 2.88 -13.95 13.35
N GLY A 59 1.92 -13.75 12.46
CA GLY A 59 2.01 -12.74 11.42
C GLY A 59 2.06 -11.30 11.96
N ILE A 60 1.32 -11.01 13.03
CA ILE A 60 1.34 -9.70 13.70
C ILE A 60 2.72 -9.36 14.26
N LYS A 61 3.50 -10.31 14.73
CA LYS A 61 4.86 -10.07 15.24
C LYS A 61 5.76 -9.40 14.19
N TYR A 62 5.66 -9.76 12.91
CA TYR A 62 6.40 -9.11 11.83
C TYR A 62 5.91 -7.68 11.55
N ALA A 63 4.60 -7.46 11.56
CA ALA A 63 4.03 -6.13 11.37
C ALA A 63 4.40 -5.17 12.52
N ILE A 64 4.45 -5.66 13.76
CA ILE A 64 4.91 -4.90 14.94
C ILE A 64 6.34 -4.39 14.74
N LEU A 65 7.24 -5.16 14.15
CA LEU A 65 8.62 -4.74 13.91
C LEU A 65 8.67 -3.52 12.98
N LEU A 66 7.90 -3.51 11.89
CA LEU A 66 7.81 -2.37 10.99
C LEU A 66 7.30 -1.11 11.71
N ILE A 67 6.20 -1.26 12.45
CA ILE A 67 5.58 -0.17 13.22
C ILE A 67 6.56 0.37 14.26
N THR A 68 7.29 -0.49 14.94
CA THR A 68 8.33 -0.13 15.94
C THR A 68 9.38 0.80 15.33
N VAL A 69 9.91 0.47 14.14
CA VAL A 69 10.92 1.30 13.45
C VAL A 69 10.35 2.68 13.11
N LEU A 70 9.13 2.74 12.59
CA LEU A 70 8.47 4.01 12.25
C LEU A 70 8.23 4.89 13.49
N LEU A 71 7.77 4.30 14.60
CA LEU A 71 7.54 5.01 15.85
C LEU A 71 8.85 5.51 16.49
N MET A 72 9.91 4.71 16.45
CA MET A 72 11.22 5.11 16.94
C MET A 72 11.77 6.31 16.16
N PHE A 73 11.61 6.30 14.82
CA PHE A 73 11.98 7.44 13.98
C PHE A 73 11.19 8.71 14.38
N LEU A 74 9.88 8.60 14.55
CA LEU A 74 9.03 9.72 14.97
C LEU A 74 9.45 10.27 16.33
N MET A 75 9.68 9.41 17.31
CA MET A 75 10.14 9.82 18.65
C MET A 75 11.48 10.57 18.60
N GLN A 76 12.46 10.07 17.84
CA GLN A 76 13.75 10.74 17.68
C GLN A 76 13.59 12.12 17.02
N TYR A 77 12.74 12.23 16.02
CA TYR A 77 12.48 13.49 15.34
C TYR A 77 11.87 14.53 16.28
N VAL A 78 10.81 14.16 17.01
CA VAL A 78 10.13 15.06 17.94
C VAL A 78 11.07 15.52 19.08
N ASN A 79 11.87 14.60 19.61
CA ASN A 79 12.86 14.93 20.63
C ASN A 79 13.95 15.88 20.10
N HIS A 80 14.48 15.64 18.92
CA HIS A 80 15.44 16.55 18.28
C HIS A 80 14.87 17.96 18.11
N PHE A 81 13.60 18.04 17.72
CA PHE A 81 12.88 19.31 17.59
C PHE A 81 12.77 20.03 18.95
N MET A 82 12.41 19.32 20.02
CA MET A 82 12.32 19.90 21.38
C MET A 82 13.64 20.51 21.84
N ILE A 83 14.77 19.84 21.58
CA ILE A 83 16.10 20.38 21.86
C ILE A 83 16.32 21.70 21.09
N GLN A 84 15.98 21.74 19.79
CA GLN A 84 16.14 22.94 18.97
C GLN A 84 15.35 24.14 19.50
N ARG A 85 14.14 23.89 20.01
CA ARG A 85 13.24 24.94 20.55
C ARG A 85 13.77 25.53 21.87
N ARG A 86 14.39 24.72 22.69
CA ARG A 86 14.88 25.12 24.02
C ARG A 86 16.36 25.54 24.09
N LYS A 87 17.03 25.62 22.93
CA LYS A 87 18.46 26.00 22.89
C LYS A 87 18.80 27.26 23.65
N ARG A 88 17.94 28.29 23.56
CA ARG A 88 18.16 29.55 24.26
C ARG A 88 18.06 29.42 25.79
N GLU A 89 17.13 28.62 26.29
CA GLU A 89 17.01 28.32 27.70
C GLU A 89 18.25 27.60 28.21
N PHE A 90 18.74 26.60 27.43
CA PHE A 90 19.98 25.91 27.78
C PHE A 90 21.20 26.84 27.76
N ALA A 91 21.27 27.80 26.86
CA ALA A 91 22.32 28.82 26.84
C ALA A 91 22.29 29.69 28.08
N ILE A 92 21.09 30.18 28.50
CA ILE A 92 20.93 31.00 29.71
C ILE A 92 21.34 30.21 30.93
N GLN A 93 20.90 28.95 31.06
CA GLN A 93 21.28 28.08 32.19
C GLN A 93 22.80 27.86 32.26
N SER A 94 23.44 27.70 31.09
CA SER A 94 24.89 27.53 30.99
C SER A 94 25.64 28.82 31.37
N ILE A 95 25.13 30.01 31.03
CA ILE A 95 25.73 31.31 31.39
C ILE A 95 25.60 31.56 32.89
N ILE A 96 24.52 31.10 33.53
CA ILE A 96 24.32 31.19 35.00
C ILE A 96 25.27 30.22 35.76
N GLY A 97 26.02 29.37 35.05
CA GLY A 97 27.01 28.46 35.64
C GLY A 97 26.62 27.00 35.72
N MET A 98 25.50 26.60 35.12
CA MET A 98 25.15 25.18 35.05
C MET A 98 26.00 24.46 34.01
N GLU A 99 26.57 23.33 34.38
CA GLU A 99 27.33 22.46 33.49
C GLU A 99 26.39 21.86 32.40
N GLN A 100 26.85 21.76 31.14
CA GLN A 100 26.07 21.20 30.06
C GLN A 100 25.59 19.76 30.30
N SER A 101 26.36 18.97 31.03
CA SER A 101 25.97 17.63 31.46
C SER A 101 24.77 17.64 32.40
N THR A 102 24.70 18.62 33.30
CA THR A 102 23.59 18.81 34.24
C THR A 102 22.33 19.30 33.55
N ILE A 103 22.46 20.23 32.60
CA ILE A 103 21.36 20.71 31.76
C ILE A 103 20.78 19.54 30.91
N ALA A 104 21.63 18.71 30.33
CA ALA A 104 21.22 17.56 29.57
C ALA A 104 20.46 16.51 30.40
N ARG A 105 20.94 16.25 31.65
CA ARG A 105 20.25 15.35 32.59
C ARG A 105 18.91 15.92 33.03
N LEU A 106 18.84 17.21 33.33
CA LEU A 106 17.58 17.87 33.70
C LEU A 106 16.54 17.76 32.58
N PHE A 107 16.93 18.05 31.35
CA PHE A 107 16.06 17.91 30.17
C PHE A 107 15.60 16.46 29.92
N PHE A 108 16.49 15.49 30.15
CA PHE A 108 16.13 14.08 30.08
C PHE A 108 15.07 13.70 31.12
N VAL A 109 15.22 14.16 32.37
CA VAL A 109 14.22 13.91 33.43
C VAL A 109 12.87 14.57 33.10
N GLU A 110 12.88 15.80 32.56
CA GLU A 110 11.67 16.48 32.10
C GLU A 110 10.99 15.65 31.00
N SER A 111 11.73 15.17 30.00
CA SER A 111 11.22 14.33 28.91
C SER A 111 10.67 12.99 29.42
N LEU A 112 11.29 12.41 30.43
CA LEU A 112 10.87 11.16 31.07
C LEU A 112 9.55 11.32 31.83
N ILE A 113 9.39 12.42 32.58
CA ILE A 113 8.12 12.72 33.30
C ILE A 113 6.95 12.83 32.29
N MET A 114 7.18 13.57 31.21
CA MET A 114 6.16 13.67 30.14
C MET A 114 5.91 12.33 29.43
N GLY A 115 6.96 11.54 29.23
CA GLY A 115 6.87 10.20 28.69
C GLY A 115 6.02 9.27 29.54
N ILE A 116 6.20 9.27 30.87
CA ILE A 116 5.39 8.47 31.79
C ILE A 116 3.92 8.90 31.75
N PHE A 117 3.65 10.22 31.74
CA PHE A 117 2.29 10.73 31.61
C PHE A 117 1.64 10.27 30.29
N SER A 118 2.38 10.42 29.17
CA SER A 118 1.92 9.97 27.87
C SER A 118 1.70 8.46 27.81
N LEU A 119 2.49 7.68 28.55
CA LEU A 119 2.38 6.23 28.62
C LEU A 119 1.09 5.80 29.32
N ILE A 120 0.75 6.41 30.44
CA ILE A 120 -0.50 6.11 31.18
C ILE A 120 -1.73 6.44 30.31
N VAL A 121 -1.76 7.65 29.75
CA VAL A 121 -2.88 8.09 28.91
C VAL A 121 -2.92 7.29 27.60
N GLY A 122 -1.74 6.99 27.04
CA GLY A 122 -1.62 6.25 25.79
C GLY A 122 -2.09 4.80 25.89
N ILE A 123 -1.79 4.10 27.00
CA ILE A 123 -2.31 2.74 27.22
C ILE A 123 -3.83 2.76 27.38
N GLY A 124 -4.39 3.74 28.14
CA GLY A 124 -5.83 3.88 28.27
C GLY A 124 -6.55 4.11 26.94
N LEU A 125 -6.04 5.04 26.12
CA LEU A 125 -6.56 5.27 24.77
C LEU A 125 -6.29 4.08 23.85
N GLY A 126 -5.16 3.40 24.02
CA GLY A 126 -4.83 2.20 23.27
C GLY A 126 -5.83 1.07 23.48
N GLY A 127 -6.36 0.90 24.69
CA GLY A 127 -7.46 -0.03 24.96
C GLY A 127 -8.74 0.32 24.21
N VAL A 128 -9.05 1.59 23.96
CA VAL A 128 -10.16 2.00 23.11
C VAL A 128 -9.86 1.72 21.63
N PHE A 129 -8.66 2.04 21.17
CA PHE A 129 -8.27 1.76 19.78
C PHE A 129 -8.15 0.26 19.48
N SER A 130 -7.85 -0.59 20.48
CA SER A 130 -7.84 -2.05 20.30
C SER A 130 -9.24 -2.58 19.96
N GLN A 131 -10.29 -1.97 20.49
CA GLN A 131 -11.67 -2.32 20.14
C GLN A 131 -12.03 -2.00 18.70
N PHE A 132 -11.46 -0.93 18.14
CA PHE A 132 -11.61 -0.62 16.72
C PHE A 132 -10.98 -1.71 15.83
N ILE A 133 -9.81 -2.22 16.23
CA ILE A 133 -9.14 -3.31 15.49
C ILE A 133 -9.95 -4.61 15.63
N THR A 134 -10.45 -4.90 16.83
CA THR A 134 -11.33 -6.06 17.07
C THR A 134 -12.60 -5.97 16.24
N ALA A 135 -13.18 -4.78 16.09
CA ALA A 135 -14.34 -4.58 15.22
C ALA A 135 -14.01 -4.88 13.74
N MET A 136 -12.81 -4.46 13.26
CA MET A 136 -12.36 -4.81 11.91
C MET A 136 -12.16 -6.32 11.74
N LEU A 137 -11.60 -6.99 12.75
CA LEU A 137 -11.42 -8.45 12.76
C LEU A 137 -12.78 -9.17 12.68
N LEU A 138 -13.71 -8.84 13.58
CA LEU A 138 -15.04 -9.47 13.63
C LEU A 138 -15.85 -9.21 12.35
N GLN A 139 -15.73 -8.00 11.76
CA GLN A 139 -16.36 -7.70 10.48
C GLN A 139 -15.82 -8.61 9.36
N MET A 140 -14.53 -8.93 9.37
CA MET A 140 -13.92 -9.81 8.39
C MET A 140 -14.42 -11.25 8.49
N TYR A 141 -14.66 -11.72 9.72
CA TYR A 141 -15.24 -13.03 9.98
C TYR A 141 -16.78 -13.03 10.03
N HIS A 142 -17.43 -11.94 9.58
CA HIS A 142 -18.90 -11.77 9.55
C HIS A 142 -19.58 -12.00 10.92
N LYS A 143 -18.87 -11.69 12.01
CA LYS A 143 -19.41 -11.79 13.37
C LYS A 143 -19.84 -10.42 13.90
N PRO A 144 -20.88 -10.37 14.76
CA PRO A 144 -21.33 -9.11 15.36
C PRO A 144 -20.28 -8.58 16.33
N PHE A 145 -20.09 -7.27 16.31
CA PHE A 145 -19.17 -6.58 17.23
C PHE A 145 -19.91 -6.15 18.50
N GLU A 146 -19.36 -6.53 19.63
CA GLU A 146 -19.78 -6.04 20.95
C GLU A 146 -18.62 -5.27 21.61
N PHE A 147 -18.87 -4.05 22.04
CA PHE A 147 -17.85 -3.24 22.68
C PHE A 147 -17.53 -3.77 24.08
N SER A 148 -16.30 -4.24 24.29
CA SER A 148 -15.82 -4.72 25.58
C SER A 148 -14.46 -4.09 25.89
N PHE A 149 -14.44 -3.11 26.81
CA PHE A 149 -13.17 -2.47 27.20
C PHE A 149 -12.35 -3.41 28.07
N MET A 150 -11.30 -3.96 27.48
CA MET A 150 -10.34 -4.83 28.18
C MET A 150 -8.93 -4.28 28.02
N LEU A 151 -8.14 -4.40 29.08
CA LEU A 151 -6.71 -4.12 29.08
C LEU A 151 -5.96 -5.42 29.34
N PHE A 152 -5.02 -5.75 28.46
CA PHE A 152 -4.26 -7.00 28.50
C PHE A 152 -2.95 -6.79 29.29
N PRO A 153 -2.70 -7.53 30.39
CA PRO A 153 -1.53 -7.33 31.26
C PRO A 153 -0.20 -7.57 30.54
N ASP A 154 -0.11 -8.59 29.70
CA ASP A 154 1.08 -8.92 28.91
C ASP A 154 1.41 -7.81 27.92
N THR A 155 0.42 -7.27 27.22
CA THR A 155 0.54 -6.14 26.30
C THR A 155 0.98 -4.86 27.02
N ILE A 156 0.45 -4.60 28.25
CA ILE A 156 0.88 -3.46 29.08
C ILE A 156 2.37 -3.58 29.39
N ILE A 157 2.81 -4.74 29.86
CA ILE A 157 4.23 -4.98 30.24
C ILE A 157 5.14 -4.80 29.02
N LEU A 158 4.80 -5.40 27.87
CA LEU A 158 5.56 -5.25 26.63
C LEU A 158 5.61 -3.81 26.14
N THR A 159 4.52 -3.07 26.22
CA THR A 159 4.44 -1.66 25.84
C THR A 159 5.35 -0.82 26.74
N ILE A 160 5.31 -1.03 28.07
CA ILE A 160 6.17 -0.34 29.03
C ILE A 160 7.64 -0.65 28.73
N LEU A 161 7.98 -1.92 28.53
CA LEU A 161 9.36 -2.35 28.22
C LEU A 161 9.88 -1.69 26.95
N PHE A 162 9.08 -1.73 25.88
CA PHE A 162 9.44 -1.11 24.59
C PHE A 162 9.70 0.39 24.75
N PHE A 163 8.78 1.12 25.37
CA PHE A 163 8.95 2.57 25.54
C PHE A 163 10.07 2.92 26.52
N CYS A 164 10.37 2.09 27.51
CA CYS A 164 11.56 2.26 28.34
C CYS A 164 12.86 2.17 27.51
N ILE A 165 12.96 1.22 26.61
CA ILE A 165 14.10 1.09 25.68
C ILE A 165 14.17 2.31 24.76
N CYS A 166 13.04 2.74 24.19
CA CYS A 166 12.95 3.94 23.35
C CYS A 166 13.40 5.20 24.10
N PHE A 167 12.93 5.42 25.33
CA PHE A 167 13.33 6.57 26.15
C PHE A 167 14.81 6.52 26.51
N ALA A 168 15.37 5.34 26.78
CA ALA A 168 16.80 5.19 27.06
C ALA A 168 17.64 5.57 25.81
N THR A 169 17.31 5.04 24.64
CA THR A 169 18.03 5.32 23.38
C THR A 169 17.93 6.78 22.98
N VAL A 170 16.73 7.35 23.04
CA VAL A 170 16.48 8.76 22.75
C VAL A 170 17.17 9.67 23.77
N GLY A 171 17.13 9.33 25.05
CA GLY A 171 17.79 10.08 26.13
C GLY A 171 19.30 10.12 25.97
N LEU A 172 19.93 9.00 25.60
CA LEU A 172 21.36 8.96 25.29
C LEU A 172 21.70 9.87 24.09
N SER A 173 20.85 9.87 23.07
CA SER A 173 21.00 10.76 21.90
C SER A 173 20.86 12.24 22.29
N GLN A 174 19.88 12.57 23.14
CA GLN A 174 19.67 13.93 23.67
C GLN A 174 20.89 14.44 24.43
N VAL A 175 21.39 13.65 25.38
CA VAL A 175 22.55 14.00 26.19
C VAL A 175 23.78 14.25 25.32
N ARG A 176 24.01 13.37 24.31
CA ARG A 176 25.11 13.53 23.36
C ARG A 176 24.97 14.79 22.49
N THR A 177 23.74 15.10 22.09
CA THR A 177 23.45 16.26 21.24
C THR A 177 23.65 17.56 21.99
N ILE A 178 23.12 17.70 23.23
CA ILE A 178 23.22 18.91 24.02
C ILE A 178 24.68 19.20 24.39
N ARG A 179 25.47 18.17 24.75
CA ARG A 179 26.90 18.33 25.07
C ARG A 179 27.76 18.81 23.90
N LYS A 180 27.36 18.56 22.67
CA LYS A 180 28.12 18.96 21.46
C LYS A 180 27.80 20.37 20.96
N ILE A 181 26.71 20.99 21.39
CA ILE A 181 26.29 22.30 20.90
C ILE A 181 27.08 23.40 21.66
N LYS A 182 27.71 24.30 20.91
CA LYS A 182 28.43 25.43 21.51
C LYS A 182 27.47 26.45 22.13
N ILE A 183 27.79 27.01 23.28
CA ILE A 183 26.94 27.98 24.03
C ILE A 183 26.62 29.20 23.15
N ILE A 184 27.58 29.69 22.36
CA ILE A 184 27.38 30.83 21.46
C ILE A 184 26.38 30.53 20.36
N ASP A 185 26.33 29.28 19.84
CA ASP A 185 25.35 28.84 18.86
C ASP A 185 23.97 28.69 19.47
N MET A 186 23.86 28.31 20.74
CA MET A 186 22.61 28.24 21.48
C MET A 186 22.05 29.67 21.77
N LEU A 187 22.88 30.60 22.14
CA LEU A 187 22.48 31.99 22.46
C LEU A 187 22.00 32.73 21.21
N ASN A 188 22.70 32.53 20.10
CA ASN A 188 22.38 33.18 18.82
C ASN A 188 21.35 32.43 17.97
N ALA A 189 20.77 31.35 18.50
CA ALA A 189 19.82 30.53 17.73
C ALA A 189 18.63 31.33 17.18
N ASP A 190 18.11 32.32 17.95
CA ASP A 190 17.01 33.20 17.54
C ASP A 190 17.46 34.39 16.68
N ARG A 191 18.72 34.77 16.75
CA ARG A 191 19.29 35.94 16.04
C ARG A 191 19.98 35.58 14.74
N LYS A 192 20.29 34.29 14.50
CA LYS A 192 20.75 33.86 13.18
C LYS A 192 19.67 34.20 12.16
N ASN A 193 19.80 35.40 11.59
CA ASN A 193 19.08 35.72 10.37
C ASN A 193 19.55 34.72 9.32
N ASP A 194 18.64 33.90 8.85
CA ASP A 194 18.91 33.12 7.66
C ASP A 194 19.26 34.17 6.57
N ILE A 195 20.51 34.24 6.21
CA ILE A 195 21.01 35.15 5.16
C ILE A 195 20.18 34.86 3.92
N LEU A 196 19.65 35.91 3.29
CA LEU A 196 18.94 35.80 2.01
C LEU A 196 19.75 34.86 1.10
N GLY A 197 19.18 33.68 0.87
CA GLY A 197 19.96 32.59 0.31
C GLY A 197 20.37 32.87 -1.12
N THR A 198 21.63 32.70 -1.43
CA THR A 198 22.04 32.48 -2.84
C THR A 198 21.41 31.17 -3.34
N PRO A 199 21.00 31.10 -4.61
CA PRO A 199 20.46 29.88 -5.20
C PRO A 199 21.34 28.66 -4.91
N HIS A 200 20.73 27.51 -4.71
CA HIS A 200 21.47 26.27 -4.50
C HIS A 200 22.27 25.90 -5.76
N LYS A 201 23.56 26.20 -5.76
CA LYS A 201 24.43 25.95 -6.95
C LYS A 201 24.62 24.46 -7.27
N TRP A 202 24.49 23.59 -6.29
CA TRP A 202 24.60 22.13 -6.48
C TRP A 202 23.49 21.55 -7.34
N ILE A 203 22.32 22.20 -7.43
CA ILE A 203 21.20 21.78 -8.28
C ILE A 203 21.59 21.70 -9.76
N TYR A 204 22.46 22.58 -10.21
CA TYR A 204 22.95 22.57 -11.60
C TYR A 204 23.80 21.32 -11.93
N LYS A 205 24.25 20.58 -10.88
CA LYS A 205 24.93 19.29 -11.04
C LYS A 205 23.95 18.12 -10.96
N LEU A 206 22.91 18.24 -10.14
CA LEU A 206 21.92 17.18 -9.90
C LEU A 206 20.80 17.16 -10.93
N PHE A 207 20.40 18.32 -11.43
CA PHE A 207 19.37 18.43 -12.46
C PHE A 207 19.69 17.61 -13.73
N PRO A 208 20.92 17.63 -14.29
CA PRO A 208 21.24 16.77 -15.43
C PRO A 208 21.07 15.28 -15.16
N VAL A 209 21.38 14.82 -13.95
CA VAL A 209 21.19 13.41 -13.56
C VAL A 209 19.71 13.06 -13.54
N ASN A 210 18.89 13.90 -12.90
CA ASN A 210 17.44 13.71 -12.89
C ASN A 210 16.85 13.73 -14.31
N PHE A 211 17.33 14.63 -15.14
CA PHE A 211 16.91 14.75 -16.54
C PHE A 211 17.28 13.52 -17.39
N VAL A 212 18.47 12.95 -17.19
CA VAL A 212 18.88 11.70 -17.85
C VAL A 212 18.03 10.53 -17.39
N LEU A 213 17.74 10.41 -16.09
CA LEU A 213 16.85 9.39 -15.54
C LEU A 213 15.44 9.50 -16.14
N TYR A 214 14.92 10.73 -16.23
CA TYR A 214 13.66 11.01 -16.90
C TYR A 214 13.67 10.55 -18.37
N LEU A 215 14.70 10.91 -19.15
CA LEU A 215 14.83 10.49 -20.56
C LEU A 215 14.91 8.97 -20.70
N LEU A 216 15.60 8.27 -19.81
CA LEU A 216 15.70 6.81 -19.82
C LEU A 216 14.32 6.15 -19.58
N ILE A 217 13.55 6.62 -18.62
CA ILE A 217 12.18 6.12 -18.39
C ILE A 217 11.28 6.44 -19.58
N THR A 218 11.34 7.66 -20.07
CA THR A 218 10.53 8.07 -21.22
C THR A 218 10.84 7.21 -22.44
N PHE A 219 12.13 6.96 -22.72
CA PHE A 219 12.56 6.08 -23.80
C PHE A 219 12.06 4.63 -23.61
N TYR A 220 12.17 4.09 -22.40
CA TYR A 220 11.66 2.75 -22.09
C TYR A 220 10.15 2.67 -22.29
N ASN A 221 9.39 3.63 -21.78
CA ASN A 221 7.95 3.70 -21.92
C ASN A 221 7.52 3.81 -23.40
N ILE A 222 8.21 4.63 -24.18
CA ILE A 222 7.96 4.78 -25.63
C ILE A 222 8.21 3.47 -26.36
N ARG A 223 9.32 2.80 -26.08
CA ARG A 223 9.65 1.50 -26.68
C ARG A 223 8.58 0.47 -26.36
N THR A 224 8.12 0.42 -25.12
CA THR A 224 7.06 -0.49 -24.69
C THR A 224 5.74 -0.17 -25.39
N LEU A 225 5.34 1.09 -25.41
CA LEU A 225 4.13 1.55 -26.13
C LEU A 225 4.20 1.25 -27.62
N SER A 226 5.32 1.51 -28.29
CA SER A 226 5.51 1.23 -29.72
C SER A 226 5.41 -0.26 -30.04
N TYR A 227 5.87 -1.13 -29.14
CA TYR A 227 5.78 -2.59 -29.33
C TYR A 227 4.34 -3.11 -29.22
N TYR A 228 3.54 -2.55 -28.32
CA TYR A 228 2.18 -3.04 -28.04
C TYR A 228 1.08 -2.36 -28.85
N PHE A 229 1.34 -1.16 -29.44
CA PHE A 229 0.36 -0.39 -30.22
C PHE A 229 0.64 -0.43 -31.72
N ASN A 230 0.94 -1.59 -32.26
CA ASN A 230 1.02 -1.75 -33.74
C ASN A 230 -0.39 -1.64 -34.34
N GLY A 231 -0.75 -0.46 -34.86
CA GLY A 231 -2.02 -0.23 -35.53
C GLY A 231 -2.60 1.18 -35.35
N GLU A 232 -3.85 1.31 -34.96
CA GLU A 232 -4.67 2.52 -35.06
C GLU A 232 -4.13 3.75 -34.29
N PHE A 233 -3.41 3.56 -33.18
CA PHE A 233 -2.87 4.66 -32.36
C PHE A 233 -1.36 4.92 -32.54
N GLU A 234 -0.70 4.21 -33.45
CA GLU A 234 0.75 4.30 -33.62
C GLU A 234 1.22 5.73 -33.95
N MET A 235 0.45 6.46 -34.75
CA MET A 235 0.75 7.83 -35.15
C MET A 235 0.64 8.80 -33.96
N VAL A 236 -0.38 8.66 -33.13
CA VAL A 236 -0.60 9.50 -31.94
C VAL A 236 0.51 9.27 -30.92
N ILE A 237 0.92 8.02 -30.71
CA ILE A 237 1.99 7.63 -29.79
C ILE A 237 3.34 8.15 -30.29
N LYS A 238 3.61 8.04 -31.59
CA LYS A 238 4.85 8.60 -32.21
C LYS A 238 4.91 10.12 -32.06
N ILE A 239 3.79 10.83 -32.28
CA ILE A 239 3.73 12.29 -32.12
C ILE A 239 3.92 12.65 -30.63
N TRP A 240 3.22 11.99 -29.72
CA TRP A 240 3.35 12.24 -28.29
C TRP A 240 4.76 11.95 -27.79
N SER A 241 5.35 10.82 -28.19
CA SER A 241 6.71 10.45 -27.81
C SER A 241 7.75 11.44 -28.35
N ALA A 242 7.56 11.93 -29.56
CA ALA A 242 8.41 12.99 -30.12
C ALA A 242 8.28 14.29 -29.32
N ILE A 243 7.07 14.69 -28.93
CA ILE A 243 6.83 15.87 -28.09
C ILE A 243 7.50 15.70 -26.73
N SER A 244 7.32 14.58 -26.06
CA SER A 244 7.86 14.28 -24.73
C SER A 244 9.41 14.28 -24.66
N ILE A 245 10.08 14.01 -25.77
CA ILE A 245 11.54 14.07 -25.85
C ILE A 245 12.01 15.43 -26.37
N ILE A 246 11.41 15.93 -27.43
CA ILE A 246 11.87 17.14 -28.13
C ILE A 246 11.65 18.40 -27.28
N VAL A 247 10.48 18.53 -26.61
CA VAL A 247 10.16 19.73 -25.83
C VAL A 247 11.13 19.93 -24.66
N PRO A 248 11.38 18.94 -23.78
CA PRO A 248 12.36 19.10 -22.71
C PRO A 248 13.80 19.32 -23.22
N ILE A 249 14.19 18.69 -24.33
CA ILE A 249 15.52 18.89 -24.92
C ILE A 249 15.66 20.32 -25.48
N LEU A 250 14.68 20.82 -26.23
CA LEU A 250 14.67 22.20 -26.71
C LEU A 250 14.71 23.21 -25.55
N MET A 251 13.97 22.97 -24.48
CA MET A 251 14.00 23.78 -23.28
C MET A 251 15.38 23.73 -22.61
N LEU A 252 16.02 22.56 -22.56
CA LEU A 252 17.38 22.43 -22.04
C LEU A 252 18.40 23.17 -22.90
N ILE A 253 18.28 23.11 -24.22
CA ILE A 253 19.14 23.86 -25.14
C ILE A 253 18.97 25.38 -24.95
N THR A 254 17.69 25.85 -24.82
CA THR A 254 17.43 27.27 -24.53
C THR A 254 17.99 27.67 -23.17
N HIS A 255 17.90 26.81 -22.16
CA HIS A 255 18.53 27.03 -20.85
C HIS A 255 20.04 27.16 -20.95
N ILE A 256 20.72 26.27 -21.66
CA ILE A 256 22.17 26.32 -21.88
C ILE A 256 22.54 27.63 -22.60
N ARG A 257 21.80 27.99 -23.64
CA ARG A 257 22.02 29.23 -24.41
C ARG A 257 21.86 30.49 -23.54
N GLU A 258 20.84 30.55 -22.67
CA GLU A 258 20.61 31.70 -21.77
C GLU A 258 21.65 31.77 -20.64
N ARG A 259 22.17 30.61 -20.18
CA ARG A 259 23.28 30.54 -19.23
C ARG A 259 24.56 31.17 -19.80
N PHE A 260 24.84 30.94 -21.06
CA PHE A 260 25.95 31.60 -21.75
C PHE A 260 25.75 33.12 -21.90
N ARG A 261 24.49 33.59 -21.97
CA ARG A 261 24.11 35.00 -22.03
C ARG A 261 24.05 35.72 -20.67
N ARG A 262 24.41 35.06 -19.56
CA ARG A 262 24.41 35.57 -18.18
C ARG A 262 23.07 36.13 -17.66
N LYS A 263 21.92 35.71 -18.21
CA LYS A 263 20.58 36.05 -17.69
C LYS A 263 20.12 35.00 -16.65
N GLU A 264 20.68 35.08 -15.41
CA GLU A 264 20.38 34.11 -14.35
C GLU A 264 18.88 33.99 -14.02
N GLN A 265 18.09 35.07 -14.13
CA GLN A 265 16.69 35.07 -13.79
C GLN A 265 15.82 34.20 -14.69
N ASN A 266 16.05 34.22 -16.00
CA ASN A 266 15.27 33.42 -16.95
C ASN A 266 15.65 31.94 -16.88
N THR A 267 16.90 31.67 -16.56
CA THR A 267 17.49 30.32 -16.47
C THR A 267 16.80 29.47 -15.38
N VAL A 268 16.57 30.06 -14.19
CA VAL A 268 15.94 29.34 -13.06
C VAL A 268 14.48 29.05 -13.33
N LYS A 269 13.76 29.99 -13.98
CA LYS A 269 12.35 29.77 -14.34
C LYS A 269 12.17 28.65 -15.34
N GLN A 270 13.06 28.60 -16.35
CA GLN A 270 13.03 27.56 -17.37
C GLN A 270 13.31 26.20 -16.77
N LEU A 271 14.33 26.07 -15.90
CA LEU A 271 14.61 24.82 -15.20
C LEU A 271 13.42 24.33 -14.36
N PHE A 272 12.78 25.23 -13.63
CA PHE A 272 11.59 24.86 -12.84
C PHE A 272 10.43 24.41 -13.73
N LEU A 273 10.20 25.11 -14.86
CA LEU A 273 9.17 24.71 -15.81
C LEU A 273 9.45 23.35 -16.46
N ILE A 274 10.72 23.10 -16.83
CA ILE A 274 11.16 21.82 -17.37
C ILE A 274 10.89 20.70 -16.34
N GLU A 275 11.22 20.91 -15.07
CA GLU A 275 11.00 19.91 -14.04
C GLU A 275 9.51 19.62 -13.82
N CYS A 276 8.66 20.66 -13.83
CA CYS A 276 7.20 20.46 -13.74
C CYS A 276 6.67 19.64 -14.93
N ILE A 277 7.14 19.90 -16.14
CA ILE A 277 6.77 19.16 -17.34
C ILE A 277 7.27 17.72 -17.23
N CYS A 278 8.54 17.51 -16.87
CA CYS A 278 9.12 16.18 -16.72
C CYS A 278 8.37 15.33 -15.68
N LEU A 279 7.99 15.91 -14.54
CA LEU A 279 7.20 15.19 -13.53
C LEU A 279 5.79 14.85 -14.04
N LEU A 280 5.13 15.79 -14.73
CA LEU A 280 3.81 15.56 -15.29
C LEU A 280 3.84 14.46 -16.37
N GLU A 281 4.80 14.51 -17.28
CA GLU A 281 4.98 13.51 -18.32
C GLU A 281 5.38 12.14 -17.74
N LEU A 282 6.20 12.10 -16.71
CA LEU A 282 6.56 10.88 -16.00
C LEU A 282 5.31 10.18 -15.45
N ILE A 283 4.38 10.95 -14.86
CA ILE A 283 3.11 10.44 -14.36
C ILE A 283 2.27 9.87 -15.50
N ILE A 284 2.07 10.63 -16.56
CA ILE A 284 1.23 10.23 -17.70
C ILE A 284 1.82 8.99 -18.41
N LEU A 285 3.11 9.03 -18.74
CA LEU A 285 3.78 7.93 -19.46
C LEU A 285 3.93 6.67 -18.60
N SER A 286 3.91 6.77 -17.28
CA SER A 286 3.94 5.60 -16.41
C SER A 286 2.59 4.88 -16.34
N ILE A 287 1.49 5.60 -16.52
CA ILE A 287 0.14 5.04 -16.53
C ILE A 287 -0.16 4.32 -17.86
N LEU A 288 0.24 4.91 -18.99
CA LEU A 288 -0.07 4.41 -20.33
C LEU A 288 0.47 2.99 -20.64
N PRO A 289 1.71 2.61 -20.32
CA PRO A 289 2.22 1.26 -20.58
C PRO A 289 1.48 0.17 -19.81
N VAL A 290 1.06 0.48 -18.58
CA VAL A 290 0.32 -0.45 -17.74
C VAL A 290 -1.03 -0.77 -18.33
N PHE A 291 -1.64 0.19 -19.03
CA PHE A 291 -2.93 0.02 -19.67
C PHE A 291 -3.00 -1.12 -20.68
N LYS A 292 -1.92 -1.42 -21.41
CA LYS A 292 -1.90 -2.49 -22.42
C LYS A 292 -1.02 -3.70 -22.06
N VAL A 293 0.03 -3.50 -21.32
CA VAL A 293 0.98 -4.58 -21.00
C VAL A 293 0.36 -5.63 -20.09
N TYR A 294 -0.46 -5.21 -19.14
CA TYR A 294 -1.22 -6.14 -18.27
C TYR A 294 -2.39 -6.83 -18.99
N LEU A 295 -2.91 -6.22 -20.06
CA LEU A 295 -4.02 -6.78 -20.82
C LEU A 295 -3.60 -7.82 -21.86
N ALA A 296 -2.34 -7.85 -22.29
CA ALA A 296 -1.93 -8.63 -23.44
C ALA A 296 -0.90 -9.74 -23.20
N MET A 297 -0.10 -9.71 -22.13
CA MET A 297 0.89 -10.76 -21.85
C MET A 297 1.32 -10.81 -20.37
N PRO A 298 1.64 -11.99 -19.81
CA PRO A 298 2.31 -12.09 -18.52
C PRO A 298 3.71 -11.48 -18.67
N MET A 299 3.91 -10.26 -18.12
CA MET A 299 5.24 -9.68 -18.01
C MET A 299 6.10 -10.60 -17.15
N ASP A 300 7.36 -10.81 -17.58
CA ASP A 300 8.37 -11.40 -16.71
C ASP A 300 8.37 -10.62 -15.38
N LYS A 301 8.02 -11.31 -14.29
CA LYS A 301 7.90 -10.71 -12.95
C LYS A 301 9.17 -9.95 -12.55
N GLY A 302 10.34 -10.39 -13.05
CA GLY A 302 11.62 -9.73 -12.83
C GLY A 302 11.70 -8.35 -13.50
N ALA A 303 11.32 -8.24 -14.74
CA ALA A 303 11.35 -6.97 -15.50
C ALA A 303 10.38 -5.92 -14.91
N PHE A 304 9.19 -6.35 -14.48
CA PHE A 304 8.23 -5.46 -13.82
C PHE A 304 8.76 -4.90 -12.49
N ASN A 305 9.36 -5.74 -11.64
CA ASN A 305 9.92 -5.30 -10.36
C ASN A 305 11.07 -4.29 -10.57
N VAL A 306 11.93 -4.51 -11.55
CA VAL A 306 13.01 -3.57 -11.90
C VAL A 306 12.44 -2.24 -12.37
N TYR A 307 11.42 -2.26 -13.24
CA TYR A 307 10.75 -1.06 -13.72
C TYR A 307 10.11 -0.26 -12.57
N MET A 308 9.36 -0.92 -11.69
CA MET A 308 8.72 -0.26 -10.54
C MET A 308 9.74 0.32 -9.57
N GLY A 309 10.85 -0.39 -9.31
CA GLY A 309 11.95 0.12 -8.49
C GLY A 309 12.59 1.37 -9.10
N PHE A 310 12.82 1.37 -10.41
CA PHE A 310 13.37 2.51 -11.13
C PHE A 310 12.42 3.72 -11.14
N LEU A 311 11.13 3.50 -11.37
CA LEU A 311 10.07 4.51 -11.30
C LEU A 311 10.02 5.15 -9.91
N PHE A 312 10.07 4.35 -8.85
CA PHE A 312 10.09 4.84 -7.47
C PHE A 312 11.26 5.82 -7.23
N TRP A 313 12.46 5.44 -7.64
CA TRP A 313 13.63 6.31 -7.49
C TRP A 313 13.51 7.60 -8.30
N CYS A 314 12.94 7.55 -9.51
CA CYS A 314 12.71 8.75 -10.31
C CYS A 314 11.72 9.72 -9.66
N VAL A 315 10.66 9.20 -9.04
CA VAL A 315 9.72 10.04 -8.27
C VAL A 315 10.42 10.69 -7.08
N VAL A 316 11.21 9.93 -6.31
CA VAL A 316 11.95 10.45 -5.15
C VAL A 316 12.94 11.55 -5.56
N PHE A 317 13.72 11.32 -6.62
CA PHE A 317 14.65 12.31 -7.14
C PHE A 317 13.91 13.53 -7.73
N GLY A 318 12.87 13.31 -8.54
CA GLY A 318 12.07 14.36 -9.15
C GLY A 318 11.44 15.29 -8.11
N VAL A 319 10.81 14.74 -7.06
CA VAL A 319 10.26 15.54 -5.96
C VAL A 319 11.35 16.35 -5.26
N SER A 320 12.54 15.75 -5.06
CA SER A 320 13.66 16.44 -4.42
C SER A 320 14.16 17.63 -5.26
N VAL A 321 14.31 17.41 -6.56
CA VAL A 321 14.72 18.44 -7.53
C VAL A 321 13.66 19.53 -7.64
N PHE A 322 12.36 19.13 -7.69
CA PHE A 322 11.22 20.07 -7.72
C PHE A 322 11.28 21.07 -6.57
N PHE A 323 11.42 20.62 -5.31
CA PHE A 323 11.44 21.54 -4.17
C PHE A 323 12.66 22.47 -4.18
N VAL A 324 13.81 22.00 -4.63
CA VAL A 324 15.00 22.86 -4.77
C VAL A 324 14.81 23.90 -5.87
N LEU A 325 14.29 23.51 -7.02
CA LEU A 325 14.00 24.43 -8.11
C LEU A 325 12.85 25.40 -7.76
N PHE A 326 11.82 24.93 -7.04
CA PHE A 326 10.76 25.78 -6.50
C PHE A 326 11.32 26.85 -5.57
N SER A 327 12.22 26.48 -4.67
CA SER A 327 12.93 27.40 -3.79
C SER A 327 13.70 28.47 -4.59
N ASN A 328 14.48 28.01 -5.59
CA ASN A 328 15.25 28.92 -6.46
C ASN A 328 14.35 29.80 -7.33
N TYR A 329 13.22 29.28 -7.82
CA TYR A 329 12.23 30.02 -8.61
C TYR A 329 11.62 31.18 -7.81
N LEU A 330 11.26 30.92 -6.55
CA LEU A 330 10.72 31.97 -5.68
C LEU A 330 11.73 33.08 -5.39
N LEU A 331 13.03 32.75 -5.31
CA LEU A 331 14.11 33.74 -5.16
C LEU A 331 14.18 34.72 -6.35
N VAL A 332 13.79 34.25 -7.53
CA VAL A 332 13.93 34.99 -8.81
C VAL A 332 12.60 35.66 -9.26
N ILE A 333 11.54 35.61 -8.44
CA ILE A 333 10.28 36.29 -8.78
C ILE A 333 10.50 37.78 -9.05
N LYS A 334 9.78 38.28 -10.08
CA LYS A 334 9.91 39.65 -10.57
C LYS A 334 9.83 40.67 -9.43
N GLU A 335 10.77 41.61 -9.34
CA GLU A 335 10.84 42.66 -8.35
C GLU A 335 9.51 43.46 -8.23
N ARG A 336 8.82 43.70 -9.37
CA ARG A 336 7.54 44.37 -9.41
C ARG A 336 6.43 43.71 -8.61
N GLN A 337 6.44 42.35 -8.50
CA GLN A 337 5.46 41.62 -7.68
C GLN A 337 5.91 41.56 -6.21
N LYS A 338 7.21 41.58 -5.98
CA LYS A 338 7.83 41.54 -4.65
C LYS A 338 7.57 42.83 -3.86
N TYR A 339 7.62 43.96 -4.52
CA TYR A 339 7.47 45.29 -3.89
C TYR A 339 6.02 45.83 -3.87
N LYS A 340 5.03 45.01 -4.25
CA LYS A 340 3.63 45.42 -4.23
C LYS A 340 3.03 45.15 -2.84
N GLU A 341 2.65 46.23 -2.11
CA GLU A 341 1.95 46.21 -0.83
C GLU A 341 2.58 45.25 0.21
N GLU A 342 1.78 44.34 0.77
CA GLU A 342 2.17 43.34 1.80
C GLU A 342 3.15 42.26 1.29
N ASN A 343 3.31 42.16 -0.02
CA ASN A 343 4.10 41.09 -0.63
C ASN A 343 5.58 41.16 -0.27
N LEU A 344 6.12 42.36 -0.02
CA LEU A 344 7.52 42.51 0.39
C LEU A 344 7.82 41.75 1.67
N PHE A 345 6.96 41.88 2.67
CA PHE A 345 7.11 41.20 3.93
C PHE A 345 6.90 39.70 3.77
N PHE A 346 5.86 39.28 3.03
CA PHE A 346 5.57 37.89 2.73
C PHE A 346 6.72 37.19 2.02
N PHE A 347 7.21 37.76 0.90
CA PHE A 347 8.32 37.18 0.16
C PHE A 347 9.64 37.22 0.95
N GLY A 348 9.88 38.28 1.71
CA GLY A 348 11.06 38.37 2.58
C GLY A 348 11.11 37.25 3.61
N GLN A 349 9.99 36.92 4.23
CA GLN A 349 9.90 35.80 5.17
C GLN A 349 9.96 34.43 4.49
N LEU A 350 9.24 34.26 3.38
CA LEU A 350 9.22 33.01 2.64
C LEU A 350 10.64 32.65 2.12
N LEU A 351 11.31 33.61 1.53
CA LEU A 351 12.63 33.44 0.93
C LEU A 351 13.75 33.16 1.95
N SER A 352 13.67 33.78 3.14
CA SER A 352 14.68 33.53 4.17
C SER A 352 14.70 32.07 4.66
N LYS A 353 13.60 31.37 4.54
CA LYS A 353 13.44 29.99 5.07
C LYS A 353 13.52 28.91 4.01
N LEU A 354 13.15 29.21 2.77
CA LEU A 354 13.07 28.22 1.70
C LEU A 354 14.37 27.42 1.56
N LYS A 355 15.51 28.08 1.65
CA LYS A 355 16.82 27.44 1.51
C LYS A 355 17.11 26.42 2.60
N SER A 356 16.76 26.71 3.85
CA SER A 356 17.07 25.85 4.99
C SER A 356 16.06 24.70 5.15
N LYS A 357 14.86 24.82 4.55
CA LYS A 357 13.74 23.89 4.73
C LYS A 357 13.36 23.06 3.50
N THR A 358 14.07 23.21 2.41
CA THR A 358 13.80 22.46 1.17
C THR A 358 13.79 20.94 1.40
N LEU A 359 14.80 20.41 2.11
CA LEU A 359 14.87 18.99 2.45
C LEU A 359 13.67 18.54 3.30
N SER A 360 13.26 19.36 4.26
CA SER A 360 12.09 19.04 5.08
C SER A 360 10.80 19.02 4.26
N MET A 361 10.61 19.93 3.32
CA MET A 361 9.44 19.93 2.41
C MET A 361 9.43 18.69 1.52
N THR A 362 10.58 18.27 1.03
CA THR A 362 10.73 17.03 0.26
C THR A 362 10.32 15.81 1.09
N LEU A 363 10.87 15.68 2.31
CA LEU A 363 10.54 14.57 3.20
C LEU A 363 9.05 14.54 3.57
N ILE A 364 8.46 15.71 3.87
CA ILE A 364 7.03 15.83 4.17
C ILE A 364 6.20 15.39 2.97
N CYS A 365 6.53 15.85 1.76
CA CYS A 365 5.82 15.47 0.54
C CYS A 365 5.90 13.96 0.31
N LEU A 366 7.08 13.36 0.39
CA LEU A 366 7.29 11.93 0.17
C LEU A 366 6.60 11.06 1.24
N THR A 367 6.70 11.44 2.52
CA THR A 367 6.02 10.71 3.60
C THR A 367 4.50 10.80 3.48
N LEU A 368 3.98 11.97 3.07
CA LEU A 368 2.56 12.17 2.86
C LEU A 368 2.07 11.41 1.63
N THR A 369 2.83 11.42 0.53
CA THR A 369 2.52 10.62 -0.67
C THR A 369 2.46 9.13 -0.33
N LEU A 370 3.44 8.62 0.41
CA LEU A 370 3.46 7.22 0.83
C LEU A 370 2.27 6.89 1.74
N SER A 371 1.97 7.75 2.72
CA SER A 371 0.82 7.56 3.61
C SER A 371 -0.50 7.51 2.84
N MET A 372 -0.74 8.46 1.93
CA MET A 372 -1.94 8.49 1.11
C MET A 372 -2.03 7.30 0.16
N ALA A 373 -0.91 6.91 -0.44
CA ALA A 373 -0.84 5.72 -1.30
C ALA A 373 -1.24 4.45 -0.52
N LEU A 374 -0.75 4.28 0.71
CA LEU A 374 -1.12 3.15 1.56
C LEU A 374 -2.63 3.16 1.90
N PHE A 375 -3.21 4.32 2.20
CA PHE A 375 -4.65 4.45 2.45
C PHE A 375 -5.51 4.06 1.23
N PHE A 376 -5.04 4.34 0.02
CA PHE A 376 -5.76 3.99 -1.21
C PHE A 376 -5.54 2.53 -1.63
N VAL A 377 -4.34 1.99 -1.41
CA VAL A 377 -4.00 0.62 -1.79
C VAL A 377 -4.66 -0.40 -0.87
N THR A 378 -4.82 -0.09 0.42
CA THR A 378 -5.36 -1.05 1.40
C THR A 378 -6.75 -1.59 1.01
N PRO A 379 -7.79 -0.78 0.73
CA PRO A 379 -9.10 -1.31 0.35
C PRO A 379 -9.08 -2.09 -0.96
N LEU A 380 -8.19 -1.72 -1.88
CA LEU A 380 -8.02 -2.43 -3.16
C LEU A 380 -7.44 -3.82 -2.94
N LEU A 381 -6.34 -3.96 -2.19
CA LEU A 381 -5.71 -5.25 -1.91
C LEU A 381 -6.61 -6.17 -1.09
N VAL A 382 -7.25 -5.62 -0.06
CA VAL A 382 -8.15 -6.38 0.80
C VAL A 382 -9.37 -6.87 0.01
N GLY A 383 -10.03 -5.97 -0.73
CA GLY A 383 -11.19 -6.32 -1.53
C GLY A 383 -10.87 -7.34 -2.62
N TRP A 384 -9.69 -7.21 -3.27
CA TRP A 384 -9.24 -8.19 -4.26
C TRP A 384 -9.00 -9.55 -3.61
N ALA A 385 -8.24 -9.61 -2.51
CA ALA A 385 -7.92 -10.87 -1.85
C ALA A 385 -9.16 -11.59 -1.33
N GLN A 386 -10.14 -10.87 -0.75
CA GLN A 386 -11.42 -11.44 -0.32
C GLN A 386 -12.23 -11.98 -1.49
N GLY A 387 -12.42 -11.18 -2.55
CA GLY A 387 -13.21 -11.61 -3.71
C GLY A 387 -12.57 -12.75 -4.49
N PHE A 388 -11.22 -12.81 -4.53
CA PHE A 388 -10.50 -13.94 -5.09
C PHE A 388 -10.75 -15.22 -4.30
N LEU A 389 -10.69 -15.14 -2.97
CA LEU A 389 -10.91 -16.29 -2.08
C LEU A 389 -12.33 -16.84 -2.21
N GLU A 390 -13.34 -15.95 -2.24
CA GLU A 390 -14.75 -16.36 -2.39
C GLU A 390 -15.00 -17.13 -3.69
N LYS A 391 -14.33 -16.77 -4.77
CA LYS A 391 -14.52 -17.40 -6.09
C LYS A 391 -13.67 -18.65 -6.31
N ARG A 392 -12.51 -18.75 -5.64
CA ARG A 392 -11.59 -19.87 -5.78
C ARG A 392 -12.09 -21.13 -5.14
N VAL A 393 -12.75 -21.03 -3.98
CA VAL A 393 -13.20 -22.18 -3.20
C VAL A 393 -14.70 -22.07 -2.91
N PRO A 394 -15.56 -22.28 -3.93
CA PRO A 394 -17.02 -22.21 -3.75
C PRO A 394 -17.61 -23.40 -3.00
N PHE A 395 -16.94 -24.56 -2.98
CA PHE A 395 -17.37 -25.79 -2.32
C PHE A 395 -16.65 -26.00 -0.99
N ASP A 396 -17.29 -26.68 -0.02
CA ASP A 396 -16.72 -26.86 1.32
C ASP A 396 -15.52 -27.81 1.35
N ILE A 397 -15.55 -28.86 0.52
CA ILE A 397 -14.47 -29.82 0.33
C ILE A 397 -14.25 -29.98 -1.16
N GLN A 398 -13.02 -29.79 -1.63
CA GLN A 398 -12.59 -30.00 -3.00
C GLN A 398 -11.38 -30.94 -3.00
N ILE A 399 -11.53 -32.08 -3.66
CA ILE A 399 -10.46 -33.07 -3.81
C ILE A 399 -10.16 -33.18 -5.30
N SER A 400 -8.88 -33.13 -5.65
CA SER A 400 -8.41 -33.19 -7.03
C SER A 400 -7.20 -34.09 -7.18
N SER A 401 -7.04 -34.66 -8.38
CA SER A 401 -5.80 -35.30 -8.81
C SER A 401 -5.13 -34.45 -9.90
N ASP A 402 -3.85 -34.13 -9.71
CA ASP A 402 -3.06 -33.37 -10.65
C ASP A 402 -1.86 -34.14 -11.17
N TYR A 403 -1.53 -33.99 -12.44
CA TYR A 403 -0.35 -34.58 -13.05
C TYR A 403 0.92 -33.88 -12.65
N ILE A 404 1.78 -34.56 -11.89
CA ILE A 404 3.13 -34.05 -11.54
C ILE A 404 4.18 -34.39 -12.60
N GLY A 405 4.02 -35.44 -13.35
CA GLY A 405 5.06 -36.04 -14.21
C GLY A 405 5.87 -35.09 -15.08
N MET A 406 5.46 -33.83 -15.09
CA MET A 406 6.00 -32.77 -15.90
C MET A 406 7.06 -31.93 -15.23
N GLN A 407 7.10 -31.83 -13.90
CA GLN A 407 8.11 -31.01 -13.22
C GLN A 407 9.40 -31.74 -12.88
N SER A 408 9.39 -33.08 -12.80
CA SER A 408 10.50 -33.87 -12.30
C SER A 408 11.44 -34.45 -13.33
N GLY A 409 11.29 -34.15 -14.62
CA GLY A 409 12.29 -34.55 -15.64
C GLY A 409 12.37 -36.06 -15.91
N TYR A 410 11.36 -36.82 -15.57
CA TYR A 410 11.31 -38.27 -15.88
C TYR A 410 10.92 -38.48 -17.35
N ILE A 411 11.93 -38.43 -18.19
CA ILE A 411 11.92 -38.98 -19.55
C ILE A 411 11.97 -40.49 -19.42
N GLY A 412 10.85 -41.17 -19.54
CA GLY A 412 10.88 -42.63 -19.50
C GLY A 412 9.54 -43.33 -19.47
N ILE A 413 8.44 -42.59 -19.62
CA ILE A 413 7.13 -43.23 -19.68
C ILE A 413 6.78 -43.56 -21.13
N GLN A 414 7.44 -44.58 -21.67
CA GLN A 414 6.88 -45.40 -22.71
C GLN A 414 5.90 -46.38 -22.06
N SER A 415 4.71 -45.93 -21.74
CA SER A 415 3.64 -46.86 -21.42
C SER A 415 2.29 -46.27 -21.81
N GLU A 416 1.55 -47.03 -22.58
CA GLU A 416 0.12 -46.94 -22.82
C GLU A 416 -0.72 -47.06 -21.52
N LYS A 417 -0.16 -46.70 -20.37
CA LYS A 417 -0.89 -46.74 -19.10
C LYS A 417 -1.91 -45.63 -19.08
N GLU A 418 -3.17 -46.02 -19.07
CA GLU A 418 -4.27 -45.17 -18.64
C GLU A 418 -3.96 -44.57 -17.25
N LEU A 419 -4.31 -43.32 -17.08
CA LEU A 419 -4.09 -42.66 -15.81
C LEU A 419 -4.99 -43.28 -14.74
N PRO A 420 -4.52 -43.39 -13.50
CA PRO A 420 -5.31 -43.96 -12.46
C PRO A 420 -6.56 -43.10 -12.19
N VAL A 421 -7.71 -43.71 -12.38
CA VAL A 421 -8.98 -43.16 -11.89
C VAL A 421 -9.04 -43.44 -10.41
N THR A 422 -8.83 -42.41 -9.61
CA THR A 422 -8.82 -42.57 -8.14
C THR A 422 -10.22 -42.51 -7.61
N ASP A 423 -10.58 -43.52 -6.82
CA ASP A 423 -11.78 -43.55 -6.02
C ASP A 423 -11.45 -42.97 -4.62
N TYR A 424 -12.12 -41.91 -4.23
CA TYR A 424 -11.95 -41.24 -2.93
C TYR A 424 -12.86 -41.81 -1.83
N SER A 425 -13.48 -42.96 -2.05
CA SER A 425 -14.41 -43.62 -1.09
C SER A 425 -13.77 -43.97 0.26
N PHE A 426 -12.45 -44.08 0.34
CA PHE A 426 -11.74 -44.29 1.60
C PHE A 426 -11.99 -43.16 2.63
N LEU A 427 -12.44 -41.97 2.21
CA LEU A 427 -12.79 -40.85 3.06
C LEU A 427 -14.20 -40.98 3.65
N ASP A 428 -15.07 -41.82 3.08
CA ASP A 428 -16.48 -41.85 3.44
C ASP A 428 -16.68 -42.18 4.93
N SER A 429 -15.90 -43.11 5.47
CA SER A 429 -15.95 -43.48 6.89
C SER A 429 -15.64 -42.31 7.85
N PHE A 430 -14.73 -41.40 7.47
CA PHE A 430 -14.43 -40.21 8.24
C PHE A 430 -15.52 -39.15 8.05
N ILE A 431 -15.95 -38.93 6.82
CA ILE A 431 -16.95 -37.91 6.44
C ILE A 431 -18.28 -38.22 7.09
N GLU A 432 -18.81 -39.41 6.95
CA GLU A 432 -20.11 -39.84 7.55
C GLU A 432 -20.16 -39.69 9.08
N LYS A 433 -18.99 -39.88 9.73
CA LYS A 433 -18.90 -39.76 11.19
C LYS A 433 -18.86 -38.31 11.68
N ASN A 434 -18.23 -37.39 10.95
CA ASN A 434 -17.88 -36.08 11.45
C ASN A 434 -18.55 -34.91 10.70
N ILE A 435 -19.03 -35.13 9.46
CA ILE A 435 -19.52 -34.08 8.57
C ILE A 435 -20.90 -34.48 8.01
N SER A 436 -21.87 -33.62 8.13
CA SER A 436 -23.17 -33.77 7.47
C SER A 436 -23.09 -33.21 6.06
N VAL A 437 -23.04 -34.06 5.05
CA VAL A 437 -22.93 -33.70 3.64
C VAL A 437 -24.32 -33.46 3.06
N ARG A 438 -24.53 -32.30 2.43
CA ARG A 438 -25.77 -31.96 1.72
C ARG A 438 -25.77 -32.44 0.28
N ASP A 439 -24.65 -32.36 -0.40
CA ASP A 439 -24.47 -32.75 -1.81
C ASP A 439 -23.03 -33.17 -2.07
N ASP A 440 -22.83 -34.16 -2.95
CA ASP A 440 -21.55 -34.77 -3.27
C ASP A 440 -21.49 -35.08 -4.77
N CYS A 441 -20.49 -34.54 -5.44
CA CYS A 441 -20.25 -34.75 -6.86
C CYS A 441 -18.85 -35.29 -7.10
N SER A 442 -18.78 -36.52 -7.56
CA SER A 442 -17.54 -37.13 -8.08
C SER A 442 -17.55 -37.07 -9.59
N PHE A 443 -16.59 -36.38 -10.19
CA PHE A 443 -16.52 -36.15 -11.63
C PHE A 443 -15.10 -36.28 -12.17
N LYS A 444 -14.97 -36.29 -13.50
CA LYS A 444 -13.71 -36.40 -14.21
C LYS A 444 -13.60 -35.32 -15.27
N THR A 445 -12.39 -34.90 -15.52
CA THR A 445 -12.06 -34.20 -16.76
C THR A 445 -11.42 -35.15 -17.75
N TYR A 446 -11.48 -34.80 -19.05
CA TYR A 446 -11.06 -35.67 -20.13
C TYR A 446 -10.16 -34.90 -21.10
N PHE A 447 -9.15 -35.59 -21.65
CA PHE A 447 -8.41 -35.07 -22.78
C PHE A 447 -9.30 -35.11 -24.03
N VAL A 448 -9.30 -34.02 -24.77
CA VAL A 448 -10.12 -33.89 -25.99
C VAL A 448 -9.72 -34.94 -27.03
N ASN A 449 -8.41 -35.22 -27.14
CA ASN A 449 -7.86 -36.24 -27.99
C ASN A 449 -6.58 -36.87 -27.40
N LYS A 450 -6.21 -38.07 -27.85
CA LYS A 450 -4.99 -38.74 -27.36
C LYS A 450 -3.71 -37.98 -27.66
N THR A 451 -3.68 -37.19 -28.73
CA THR A 451 -2.52 -36.37 -29.07
C THR A 451 -2.24 -35.31 -27.97
N ASP A 452 -3.27 -34.73 -27.37
CA ASP A 452 -3.14 -33.78 -26.26
C ASP A 452 -2.55 -34.44 -25.03
N PHE A 453 -2.94 -35.67 -24.72
CA PHE A 453 -2.36 -36.48 -23.67
C PHE A 453 -0.86 -36.72 -23.89
N TYR A 454 -0.45 -37.16 -25.08
CA TYR A 454 0.95 -37.37 -25.40
C TYR A 454 1.75 -36.07 -25.43
N ASN A 455 1.20 -35.00 -25.99
CA ASN A 455 1.81 -33.69 -25.99
C ASN A 455 2.00 -33.14 -24.57
N GLN A 456 1.10 -33.43 -23.66
CA GLN A 456 1.25 -33.07 -22.27
C GLN A 456 2.40 -33.84 -21.62
N LEU A 457 2.55 -35.13 -21.89
CA LEU A 457 3.66 -35.94 -21.39
C LEU A 457 5.03 -35.52 -21.96
N GLU A 458 5.10 -35.14 -23.25
CA GLU A 458 6.36 -34.74 -23.90
C GLU A 458 6.76 -33.30 -23.66
N ASN A 459 5.79 -32.38 -23.57
CA ASN A 459 6.03 -30.94 -23.55
C ASN A 459 6.06 -30.32 -22.14
N SER A 460 6.33 -31.11 -21.11
CA SER A 460 6.45 -30.62 -19.72
C SER A 460 7.36 -29.40 -19.51
N ARG A 461 8.16 -29.03 -20.51
CA ARG A 461 9.03 -27.83 -20.52
C ARG A 461 8.44 -26.59 -21.16
N LYS A 462 7.27 -26.69 -21.80
CA LYS A 462 6.62 -25.57 -22.53
C LYS A 462 5.24 -25.23 -21.95
N ASN A 463 5.12 -24.77 -20.77
CA ASN A 463 4.05 -24.00 -20.12
C ASN A 463 2.61 -24.01 -20.74
N ALA A 464 2.21 -25.02 -21.47
CA ALA A 464 0.88 -25.11 -22.07
C ALA A 464 0.27 -26.48 -21.75
N SER A 465 -0.47 -26.55 -20.65
CA SER A 465 -1.37 -27.67 -20.39
C SER A 465 -2.49 -27.69 -21.44
N PRO A 466 -2.92 -28.86 -21.95
CA PRO A 466 -4.02 -28.93 -22.90
C PRO A 466 -5.34 -28.52 -22.23
N ILE A 467 -6.26 -28.00 -23.05
CA ILE A 467 -7.63 -27.73 -22.63
C ILE A 467 -8.33 -29.10 -22.47
N THR A 468 -8.95 -29.30 -21.32
CA THR A 468 -9.70 -30.51 -21.00
C THR A 468 -11.18 -30.32 -21.24
N ALA A 469 -11.94 -31.42 -21.23
CA ALA A 469 -13.39 -31.42 -21.32
C ALA A 469 -14.03 -32.01 -20.05
N ILE A 470 -15.24 -31.59 -19.75
CA ILE A 470 -16.11 -32.15 -18.70
C ILE A 470 -17.43 -32.60 -19.30
N SER A 471 -18.05 -33.62 -18.70
CA SER A 471 -19.35 -34.12 -19.16
C SER A 471 -20.47 -33.12 -18.83
N LEU A 472 -21.50 -33.05 -19.63
CA LEU A 472 -22.64 -32.18 -19.40
C LEU A 472 -23.37 -32.51 -18.09
N SER A 473 -23.50 -33.79 -17.76
CA SER A 473 -24.17 -34.22 -16.55
C SER A 473 -23.39 -33.80 -15.30
N ASP A 474 -22.05 -33.97 -15.28
CA ASP A 474 -21.20 -33.57 -14.17
C ASP A 474 -21.19 -32.04 -14.03
N TYR A 475 -21.11 -31.33 -15.14
CA TYR A 475 -21.15 -29.86 -15.13
C TYR A 475 -22.48 -29.33 -14.59
N ASN A 476 -23.61 -29.90 -15.00
CA ASN A 476 -24.92 -29.53 -14.46
C ASN A 476 -25.08 -29.86 -12.99
N HIS A 477 -24.48 -30.94 -12.51
CA HIS A 477 -24.45 -31.25 -11.08
C HIS A 477 -23.67 -30.17 -10.30
N LEU A 478 -22.50 -29.74 -10.81
CA LEU A 478 -21.72 -28.66 -10.21
C LEU A 478 -22.49 -27.33 -10.22
N LEU A 479 -23.18 -27.00 -11.32
CA LEU A 479 -24.04 -25.81 -11.38
C LEU A 479 -25.12 -25.83 -10.30
N LYS A 480 -25.83 -26.96 -10.16
CA LYS A 480 -26.87 -27.12 -9.14
C LYS A 480 -26.32 -27.00 -7.72
N MET A 481 -25.17 -27.61 -7.44
CA MET A 481 -24.49 -27.49 -6.14
C MET A 481 -24.14 -26.03 -5.83
N ALA A 482 -23.69 -25.29 -6.83
CA ALA A 482 -23.32 -23.87 -6.70
C ALA A 482 -24.53 -22.91 -6.77
N GLY A 483 -25.75 -23.43 -7.02
CA GLY A 483 -26.99 -22.64 -7.07
C GLY A 483 -27.27 -21.95 -8.39
N TYR A 484 -26.67 -22.43 -9.48
CA TYR A 484 -26.92 -21.95 -10.86
C TYR A 484 -27.92 -22.86 -11.60
N ASP A 485 -28.52 -22.34 -12.67
CA ASP A 485 -29.42 -23.09 -13.53
C ASP A 485 -28.65 -24.07 -14.41
N GLU A 486 -29.24 -25.23 -14.67
CA GLU A 486 -28.70 -26.27 -15.53
C GLU A 486 -28.72 -25.82 -17.03
N ILE A 487 -27.77 -26.29 -17.81
CA ILE A 487 -27.67 -26.03 -19.25
C ILE A 487 -28.02 -27.26 -20.04
N SER A 488 -28.41 -27.08 -21.30
CA SER A 488 -28.69 -28.16 -22.25
C SER A 488 -27.86 -28.02 -23.54
N LEU A 489 -27.36 -29.13 -24.05
CA LEU A 489 -26.62 -29.23 -25.32
C LEU A 489 -27.27 -30.26 -26.21
N ARG A 490 -27.20 -30.06 -27.56
CA ARG A 490 -27.55 -31.11 -28.52
C ARG A 490 -26.41 -32.11 -28.66
N ASP A 491 -26.70 -33.28 -29.19
CA ASP A 491 -25.74 -34.40 -29.27
C ASP A 491 -24.40 -34.09 -29.97
N HIS A 492 -24.37 -33.10 -30.86
CA HIS A 492 -23.20 -32.72 -31.65
C HIS A 492 -22.67 -31.29 -31.30
N GLU A 493 -23.08 -30.76 -30.18
CA GLU A 493 -22.68 -29.42 -29.72
C GLU A 493 -21.73 -29.50 -28.54
N PHE A 494 -20.88 -28.49 -28.41
CA PHE A 494 -20.10 -28.21 -27.21
C PHE A 494 -20.26 -26.75 -26.85
N THR A 495 -20.07 -26.46 -25.57
CA THR A 495 -19.95 -25.08 -25.07
C THR A 495 -18.71 -24.96 -24.20
N THR A 496 -18.42 -23.77 -23.71
CA THR A 496 -17.19 -23.47 -22.94
C THR A 496 -17.51 -22.83 -21.61
N GLN A 497 -16.80 -23.24 -20.56
CA GLN A 497 -16.79 -22.59 -19.27
C GLN A 497 -15.46 -21.85 -19.10
N TRP A 498 -15.53 -20.58 -18.72
CA TRP A 498 -14.37 -19.70 -18.58
C TRP A 498 -14.19 -19.23 -17.14
N LEU A 499 -12.94 -18.99 -16.77
CA LEU A 499 -12.66 -18.26 -15.53
C LEU A 499 -13.28 -16.85 -15.61
N SER A 500 -13.98 -16.44 -14.55
CA SER A 500 -14.70 -15.15 -14.50
C SER A 500 -13.80 -13.92 -14.72
N ILE A 501 -12.48 -14.07 -14.56
CA ILE A 501 -11.48 -13.02 -14.81
C ILE A 501 -11.09 -12.89 -16.29
N THR A 502 -11.51 -13.82 -17.15
CA THR A 502 -11.11 -13.80 -18.57
C THR A 502 -11.80 -12.65 -19.31
N PRO A 503 -11.05 -11.80 -20.03
CA PRO A 503 -11.65 -10.69 -20.80
C PRO A 503 -12.62 -11.18 -21.86
N GLN A 504 -13.75 -10.48 -22.00
CA GLN A 504 -14.79 -10.85 -22.97
C GLN A 504 -14.30 -10.83 -24.42
N ASP A 505 -13.40 -9.90 -24.75
CA ASP A 505 -12.79 -9.82 -26.07
C ASP A 505 -11.94 -11.07 -26.38
N SER A 506 -11.18 -11.57 -25.39
CA SER A 506 -10.38 -12.79 -25.53
C SER A 506 -11.27 -14.03 -25.69
N ILE A 507 -12.40 -14.10 -24.98
CA ILE A 507 -13.40 -15.15 -25.16
C ILE A 507 -13.95 -15.13 -26.57
N SER A 508 -14.35 -13.96 -27.06
CA SER A 508 -14.92 -13.78 -28.39
C SER A 508 -13.94 -14.16 -29.50
N GLU A 509 -12.68 -13.70 -29.40
CA GLU A 509 -11.62 -14.03 -30.35
C GLU A 509 -11.35 -15.56 -30.39
N TYR A 510 -11.30 -16.17 -29.20
CA TYR A 510 -11.11 -17.62 -29.11
C TYR A 510 -12.25 -18.40 -29.73
N LEU A 511 -13.50 -18.03 -29.47
CA LEU A 511 -14.70 -18.71 -30.00
C LEU A 511 -14.85 -18.55 -31.52
N GLU A 512 -14.45 -17.40 -32.08
CA GLU A 512 -14.41 -17.19 -33.52
C GLU A 512 -13.42 -18.13 -34.22
N ALA A 513 -12.30 -18.43 -33.58
CA ALA A 513 -11.27 -19.34 -34.06
C ALA A 513 -11.65 -20.83 -33.87
N HIS A 514 -12.52 -21.14 -32.91
CA HIS A 514 -12.86 -22.51 -32.49
C HIS A 514 -14.36 -22.82 -32.63
N LYS A 515 -14.93 -22.59 -33.80
CA LYS A 515 -16.33 -22.90 -34.08
C LYS A 515 -16.64 -24.41 -34.13
N SER A 516 -15.63 -25.24 -34.28
CA SER A 516 -15.71 -26.68 -34.17
C SER A 516 -14.46 -27.26 -33.52
N ILE A 517 -14.63 -28.34 -32.78
CA ILE A 517 -13.53 -29.10 -32.18
C ILE A 517 -13.57 -30.54 -32.64
N LYS A 518 -12.40 -31.13 -32.86
CA LYS A 518 -12.24 -32.57 -33.18
C LYS A 518 -11.88 -33.31 -31.89
N THR A 519 -12.69 -34.29 -31.54
CA THR A 519 -12.45 -35.13 -30.37
C THR A 519 -12.33 -36.60 -30.80
N ASP A 520 -11.71 -37.42 -29.96
CA ASP A 520 -11.68 -38.88 -30.19
C ASP A 520 -13.08 -39.52 -30.17
N GLY A 521 -14.06 -38.80 -29.60
CA GLY A 521 -15.48 -39.23 -29.59
C GLY A 521 -16.29 -38.78 -30.79
N GLY A 522 -15.76 -37.86 -31.63
CA GLY A 522 -16.43 -37.27 -32.79
C GLY A 522 -16.21 -35.76 -32.89
N ASP A 523 -16.62 -35.20 -34.03
CA ASP A 523 -16.55 -33.76 -34.27
C ASP A 523 -17.75 -33.05 -33.64
N LEU A 524 -17.49 -31.96 -32.91
CA LEU A 524 -18.49 -31.15 -32.23
C LEU A 524 -18.49 -29.72 -32.77
N GLN A 525 -19.67 -29.09 -32.81
CA GLN A 525 -19.87 -27.71 -33.20
C GLN A 525 -20.20 -26.84 -31.98
N LEU A 526 -19.82 -25.58 -32.05
CA LEU A 526 -20.08 -24.64 -30.98
C LEU A 526 -21.59 -24.37 -30.83
N ALA A 527 -22.11 -24.46 -29.62
CA ALA A 527 -23.52 -24.21 -29.32
C ALA A 527 -23.86 -22.69 -29.42
N ASP A 528 -25.16 -22.39 -29.58
CA ASP A 528 -25.66 -21.01 -29.60
C ASP A 528 -25.25 -20.20 -28.36
N ILE A 529 -25.36 -20.80 -27.18
CA ILE A 529 -24.77 -20.26 -25.94
C ILE A 529 -23.36 -20.85 -25.80
N SER A 530 -22.40 -20.10 -26.26
CA SER A 530 -21.05 -20.58 -26.53
C SER A 530 -20.08 -20.40 -25.33
N ALA A 531 -20.42 -19.55 -24.35
CA ALA A 531 -19.58 -19.28 -23.21
C ALA A 531 -20.35 -19.09 -21.89
N HIS A 532 -19.87 -19.72 -20.86
CA HIS A 532 -20.31 -19.55 -19.48
C HIS A 532 -19.14 -19.01 -18.62
N THR A 533 -19.43 -18.15 -17.65
CA THR A 533 -18.43 -17.52 -16.75
C THR A 533 -18.85 -17.62 -15.28
N VAL A 534 -19.44 -18.75 -14.90
CA VAL A 534 -19.88 -18.99 -13.51
C VAL A 534 -18.70 -19.38 -12.62
N ASP A 535 -18.77 -19.06 -11.33
CA ASP A 535 -17.70 -19.33 -10.38
C ASP A 535 -17.83 -20.75 -9.80
N LEU A 536 -17.09 -21.70 -10.35
CA LEU A 536 -17.04 -23.11 -9.93
C LEU A 536 -15.70 -23.54 -9.33
N GLY A 537 -14.84 -22.58 -8.96
CA GLY A 537 -13.46 -22.81 -8.53
C GLY A 537 -12.47 -22.80 -9.69
N GLU A 538 -11.20 -23.02 -9.41
CA GLU A 538 -10.12 -22.94 -10.39
C GLU A 538 -9.46 -24.30 -10.69
N ASP A 539 -9.64 -25.30 -9.82
CA ASP A 539 -8.84 -26.52 -9.84
C ASP A 539 -9.08 -27.42 -11.07
N PHE A 540 -10.27 -27.39 -11.67
CA PHE A 540 -10.59 -28.29 -12.79
C PHE A 540 -10.23 -27.76 -14.19
N TYR A 541 -9.66 -26.55 -14.30
CA TYR A 541 -9.27 -25.97 -15.58
C TYR A 541 -7.93 -26.45 -16.15
N ASN A 542 -7.22 -27.30 -15.45
CA ASN A 542 -5.91 -27.81 -15.86
C ASN A 542 -4.90 -26.69 -16.21
N PHE A 543 -4.83 -25.63 -15.39
CA PHE A 543 -4.00 -24.43 -15.58
C PHE A 543 -4.36 -23.60 -16.83
N GLN A 544 -5.51 -23.86 -17.44
CA GLN A 544 -6.05 -23.07 -18.55
C GLN A 544 -7.09 -22.06 -18.03
N SER A 545 -7.55 -21.16 -18.89
CA SER A 545 -8.64 -20.24 -18.58
C SER A 545 -10.00 -20.75 -19.01
N VAL A 546 -10.04 -21.89 -19.70
CA VAL A 546 -11.25 -22.45 -20.33
C VAL A 546 -11.26 -23.97 -20.19
N ILE A 547 -12.47 -24.53 -20.09
CA ILE A 547 -12.74 -25.97 -20.20
C ILE A 547 -13.91 -26.17 -21.15
N TYR A 548 -13.89 -27.23 -21.94
CA TYR A 548 -14.99 -27.60 -22.80
C TYR A 548 -16.07 -28.40 -22.07
N ILE A 549 -17.32 -28.12 -22.33
CA ILE A 549 -18.45 -28.89 -21.85
C ILE A 549 -19.01 -29.68 -23.04
N VAL A 550 -19.03 -30.99 -22.91
CA VAL A 550 -19.38 -31.88 -24.01
C VAL A 550 -20.44 -32.90 -23.56
N PRO A 551 -21.27 -33.43 -24.47
CA PRO A 551 -22.26 -34.44 -24.15
C PRO A 551 -21.64 -35.73 -23.57
N ASP A 552 -22.33 -36.40 -22.65
CA ASP A 552 -21.82 -37.57 -21.89
C ASP A 552 -21.40 -38.73 -22.79
N HIS A 553 -22.13 -38.99 -23.90
CA HIS A 553 -21.79 -40.07 -24.84
C HIS A 553 -20.46 -39.84 -25.56
N ILE A 554 -20.02 -38.60 -25.68
CA ILE A 554 -18.68 -38.23 -26.21
C ILE A 554 -17.63 -38.47 -25.11
N CYS A 555 -17.86 -38.01 -23.88
CA CYS A 555 -16.94 -38.21 -22.74
C CYS A 555 -16.60 -39.68 -22.52
N ASN A 556 -17.55 -40.59 -22.68
CA ASN A 556 -17.35 -42.03 -22.55
C ASN A 556 -16.32 -42.63 -23.53
N LYS A 557 -15.96 -41.91 -24.59
CA LYS A 557 -14.96 -42.29 -25.57
C LYS A 557 -13.63 -41.61 -25.41
N LEU A 558 -13.57 -40.58 -24.53
CA LEU A 558 -12.37 -39.79 -24.28
C LEU A 558 -11.49 -40.42 -23.18
N THR A 559 -10.20 -40.12 -23.21
CA THR A 559 -9.26 -40.53 -22.18
C THR A 559 -9.45 -39.65 -20.95
N SER A 560 -9.59 -40.27 -19.76
CA SER A 560 -9.69 -39.55 -18.50
C SER A 560 -8.41 -38.78 -18.24
N ALA A 561 -8.54 -37.52 -17.80
CA ALA A 561 -7.45 -36.65 -17.37
C ALA A 561 -7.33 -36.65 -15.85
N ASN A 562 -8.14 -35.86 -15.15
CA ASN A 562 -8.10 -35.73 -13.70
C ASN A 562 -9.40 -36.24 -13.06
N THR A 563 -9.31 -36.68 -11.82
CA THR A 563 -10.49 -37.07 -11.01
C THR A 563 -10.69 -36.06 -9.89
N PHE A 564 -11.96 -35.74 -9.67
CA PHE A 564 -12.38 -34.73 -8.67
C PHE A 564 -13.49 -35.29 -7.81
N ARG A 565 -13.57 -34.80 -6.57
CA ARG A 565 -14.72 -34.99 -5.69
C ARG A 565 -14.98 -33.70 -4.93
N TYR A 566 -16.13 -33.06 -5.20
CA TYR A 566 -16.56 -31.82 -4.55
C TYR A 566 -17.77 -32.07 -3.69
N MET A 567 -17.78 -31.50 -2.48
CA MET A 567 -18.84 -31.72 -1.51
C MET A 567 -19.30 -30.40 -0.90
N MET A 568 -20.60 -30.33 -0.62
CA MET A 568 -21.21 -29.26 0.16
C MET A 568 -21.72 -29.83 1.49
N ALA A 569 -21.39 -29.20 2.59
CA ALA A 569 -21.90 -29.58 3.92
C ALA A 569 -23.20 -28.84 4.25
N ASP A 570 -24.05 -29.44 5.11
CA ASP A 570 -25.24 -28.77 5.63
C ASP A 570 -24.90 -27.61 6.59
N LYS A 571 -23.79 -27.72 7.29
CA LYS A 571 -23.29 -26.74 8.25
C LYS A 571 -21.80 -26.47 7.99
N THR A 572 -21.38 -25.28 8.33
CA THR A 572 -19.94 -24.93 8.27
C THR A 572 -19.12 -25.94 9.07
N ILE A 573 -18.08 -26.49 8.43
CA ILE A 573 -17.17 -27.45 9.04
C ILE A 573 -16.27 -26.69 10.03
N SER A 574 -16.11 -27.21 11.25
CA SER A 574 -15.19 -26.60 12.22
C SER A 574 -13.73 -26.71 11.73
N TYR A 575 -12.89 -25.77 12.15
CA TYR A 575 -11.47 -25.75 11.75
C TYR A 575 -10.73 -27.04 12.16
N ASP A 576 -10.99 -27.55 13.36
CA ASP A 576 -10.35 -28.77 13.87
C ASP A 576 -10.72 -29.99 13.03
N ILE A 577 -12.02 -30.17 12.71
CA ILE A 577 -12.48 -31.29 11.87
C ILE A 577 -11.89 -31.15 10.45
N ALA A 578 -11.80 -29.94 9.92
CA ALA A 578 -11.19 -29.72 8.61
C ALA A 578 -9.70 -30.08 8.60
N GLN A 579 -8.94 -29.74 9.63
CA GLN A 579 -7.54 -30.12 9.80
C GLN A 579 -7.36 -31.63 10.01
N GLU A 580 -8.23 -32.27 10.78
CA GLU A 580 -8.21 -33.72 10.94
C GLU A 580 -8.48 -34.44 9.61
N LEU A 581 -9.46 -33.99 8.82
CA LEU A 581 -9.73 -34.56 7.49
C LEU A 581 -8.54 -34.36 6.54
N LYS A 582 -7.95 -33.19 6.52
CA LYS A 582 -6.75 -32.90 5.71
C LYS A 582 -5.59 -33.81 6.13
N SER A 583 -5.33 -33.95 7.41
CA SER A 583 -4.30 -34.85 7.93
C SER A 583 -4.59 -36.32 7.63
N TYR A 584 -5.85 -36.74 7.70
CA TYR A 584 -6.27 -38.09 7.34
C TYR A 584 -6.04 -38.37 5.87
N PHE A 585 -6.34 -37.41 5.00
CA PHE A 585 -6.07 -37.50 3.57
C PHE A 585 -4.58 -37.56 3.25
N GLU A 586 -3.76 -36.68 3.83
CA GLU A 586 -2.31 -36.63 3.62
C GLU A 586 -1.58 -37.89 4.11
N ASN A 587 -2.09 -38.53 5.15
CA ASN A 587 -1.58 -39.79 5.69
C ASN A 587 -2.09 -41.03 4.93
N SER A 588 -3.02 -40.84 3.97
CA SER A 588 -3.51 -41.92 3.13
C SER A 588 -2.41 -42.46 2.22
N SER A 589 -2.46 -43.73 1.85
CA SER A 589 -1.47 -44.40 0.99
C SER A 589 -1.61 -44.04 -0.51
N LEU A 590 -2.25 -42.92 -0.83
CA LEU A 590 -2.35 -42.42 -2.21
C LEU A 590 -1.00 -41.89 -2.64
N THR A 591 -0.09 -42.76 -3.01
CA THR A 591 1.21 -42.40 -3.60
C THR A 591 1.29 -43.00 -4.99
N ASP A 592 1.05 -42.18 -6.01
CA ASP A 592 1.43 -42.52 -7.38
C ASP A 592 2.59 -41.62 -7.81
N SER A 593 3.54 -42.15 -8.55
CA SER A 593 4.72 -41.39 -9.01
C SER A 593 4.38 -40.37 -10.07
N LEU A 594 3.18 -40.41 -10.64
CA LEU A 594 2.72 -39.59 -11.78
C LEU A 594 1.64 -38.58 -11.42
N VAL A 595 0.97 -38.75 -10.29
CA VAL A 595 -0.21 -37.99 -9.90
C VAL A 595 -0.03 -37.47 -8.49
N THR A 596 -0.22 -36.17 -8.28
CA THR A 596 -0.44 -35.60 -6.95
C THR A 596 -1.92 -35.55 -6.67
N TYR A 597 -2.24 -35.76 -5.42
CA TYR A 597 -3.57 -35.62 -4.89
C TYR A 597 -3.62 -34.44 -3.95
N ASN A 598 -4.62 -33.62 -4.09
CA ASN A 598 -4.79 -32.40 -3.32
C ASN A 598 -6.18 -32.39 -2.67
N ILE A 599 -6.24 -31.91 -1.43
CA ILE A 599 -7.51 -31.62 -0.75
C ILE A 599 -7.51 -30.15 -0.32
N THR A 600 -8.54 -29.44 -0.74
CA THR A 600 -8.76 -28.04 -0.39
C THR A 600 -10.04 -27.96 0.46
N MET A 601 -9.90 -27.47 1.70
CA MET A 601 -11.00 -27.28 2.62
C MET A 601 -11.33 -25.79 2.71
N ARG A 602 -12.57 -25.42 2.35
CA ARG A 602 -13.01 -24.01 2.39
C ARG A 602 -12.77 -23.36 3.75
N THR A 603 -13.05 -24.05 4.83
CA THR A 603 -12.84 -23.53 6.19
C THR A 603 -11.38 -23.18 6.45
N ILE A 604 -10.43 -24.03 6.07
CA ILE A 604 -8.99 -23.79 6.24
C ILE A 604 -8.56 -22.64 5.35
N GLU A 605 -8.90 -22.67 4.06
CA GLU A 605 -8.52 -21.62 3.12
C GLU A 605 -9.06 -20.24 3.52
N VAL A 606 -10.34 -20.18 3.93
CA VAL A 606 -10.96 -18.95 4.40
C VAL A 606 -10.30 -18.45 5.69
N ASN A 607 -10.02 -19.34 6.65
CA ASN A 607 -9.37 -18.97 7.91
C ASN A 607 -7.96 -18.41 7.67
N ASP A 608 -7.11 -19.15 6.97
CA ASP A 608 -5.71 -18.84 6.80
C ASP A 608 -5.52 -17.57 5.95
N ASN A 609 -6.26 -17.47 4.86
CA ASN A 609 -6.21 -16.28 4.01
C ASN A 609 -6.85 -15.06 4.69
N SER A 610 -7.94 -15.20 5.42
CA SER A 610 -8.53 -14.10 6.19
C SER A 610 -7.58 -13.58 7.25
N ALA A 611 -6.84 -14.44 7.95
CA ALA A 611 -5.80 -14.02 8.88
C ALA A 611 -4.70 -13.21 8.20
N ILE A 612 -4.19 -13.67 7.06
CA ILE A 612 -3.16 -12.97 6.26
C ILE A 612 -3.69 -11.61 5.75
N ILE A 613 -4.90 -11.59 5.21
CA ILE A 613 -5.54 -10.36 4.71
C ILE A 613 -5.73 -9.35 5.86
N PHE A 614 -6.14 -9.81 7.04
CA PHE A 614 -6.29 -8.96 8.22
C PHE A 614 -4.96 -8.36 8.68
N ILE A 615 -3.88 -9.15 8.75
CA ILE A 615 -2.54 -8.68 9.10
C ILE A 615 -2.09 -7.61 8.09
N MET A 616 -2.29 -7.87 6.81
CA MET A 616 -1.96 -6.93 5.74
C MET A 616 -2.78 -5.64 5.86
N GLN A 617 -4.11 -5.75 6.03
CA GLN A 617 -5.01 -4.61 6.20
C GLN A 617 -4.63 -3.73 7.38
N THR A 618 -4.47 -4.34 8.55
CA THR A 618 -4.10 -3.62 9.78
C THR A 618 -2.71 -3.03 9.68
N GLY A 619 -1.72 -3.80 9.23
CA GLY A 619 -0.35 -3.34 9.06
C GLY A 619 -0.22 -2.14 8.11
N LEU A 620 -0.85 -2.19 6.94
CA LEU A 620 -0.84 -1.09 5.97
C LEU A 620 -1.59 0.15 6.49
N THR A 621 -2.78 -0.04 7.06
CA THR A 621 -3.58 1.06 7.62
C THR A 621 -2.84 1.77 8.76
N TYR A 622 -2.26 1.02 9.69
CA TYR A 622 -1.50 1.60 10.80
C TYR A 622 -0.22 2.30 10.33
N SER A 623 0.50 1.72 9.38
CA SER A 623 1.66 2.37 8.77
C SER A 623 1.26 3.69 8.11
N ALA A 624 0.13 3.72 7.40
CA ALA A 624 -0.42 4.93 6.79
C ALA A 624 -0.75 6.01 7.83
N ILE A 625 -1.43 5.63 8.92
CA ILE A 625 -1.78 6.55 10.02
C ILE A 625 -0.53 7.11 10.70
N ILE A 626 0.47 6.27 11.00
CA ILE A 626 1.71 6.69 11.65
C ILE A 626 2.47 7.67 10.77
N LEU A 627 2.61 7.38 9.47
CA LEU A 627 3.27 8.28 8.51
C LEU A 627 2.52 9.61 8.39
N PHE A 628 1.19 9.57 8.38
CA PHE A 628 0.33 10.75 8.34
C PHE A 628 0.53 11.62 9.59
N VAL A 629 0.41 11.05 10.77
CA VAL A 629 0.65 11.74 12.06
C VAL A 629 2.07 12.29 12.13
N THR A 630 3.07 11.53 11.66
CA THR A 630 4.46 11.96 11.59
C THR A 630 4.61 13.19 10.72
N CYS A 631 4.06 13.16 9.52
CA CYS A 631 4.12 14.26 8.57
C CYS A 631 3.53 15.54 9.16
N PHE A 632 2.34 15.46 9.75
CA PHE A 632 1.67 16.64 10.33
C PHE A 632 2.34 17.13 11.60
N THR A 633 2.85 16.24 12.44
CA THR A 633 3.63 16.63 13.61
C THR A 633 4.87 17.42 13.15
N ILE A 634 5.58 16.96 12.14
CA ILE A 634 6.74 17.66 11.56
C ILE A 634 6.34 19.06 11.08
N LEU A 635 5.26 19.14 10.30
CA LEU A 635 4.76 20.42 9.78
C LEU A 635 4.36 21.40 10.89
N ALA A 636 3.58 20.95 11.88
CA ALA A 636 3.14 21.80 12.98
C ALA A 636 4.31 22.30 13.82
N LEU A 637 5.22 21.39 14.18
CA LEU A 637 6.37 21.73 14.98
C LEU A 637 7.26 22.75 14.26
N GLN A 638 7.48 22.60 12.96
CA GLN A 638 8.24 23.58 12.19
C GLN A 638 7.59 24.96 12.18
N GLN A 639 6.27 25.03 11.98
CA GLN A 639 5.55 26.29 11.95
C GLN A 639 5.52 26.97 13.33
N LEU A 640 5.31 26.22 14.40
CA LEU A 640 5.31 26.76 15.77
C LEU A 640 6.69 27.23 16.22
N SER A 641 7.77 26.54 15.83
CA SER A 641 9.14 27.02 16.06
C SER A 641 9.36 28.39 15.44
N ASP A 642 8.82 28.58 14.27
CA ASP A 642 8.95 29.84 13.55
C ASP A 642 8.11 30.98 14.14
N SER A 643 6.98 30.66 14.77
CA SER A 643 6.08 31.68 15.36
C SER A 643 6.79 32.57 16.38
N GLY A 644 7.71 32.00 17.18
CA GLY A 644 8.53 32.73 18.14
C GLY A 644 9.42 33.80 17.49
N LYS A 645 10.05 33.47 16.33
CA LYS A 645 10.86 34.41 15.57
C LYS A 645 10.02 35.51 14.92
N TYR A 646 8.78 35.21 14.58
CA TYR A 646 7.87 36.18 13.95
C TYR A 646 7.21 37.11 14.92
N LYS A 647 7.08 36.77 16.19
CA LYS A 647 6.47 37.63 17.21
C LYS A 647 7.08 39.06 17.21
N TYR A 648 8.40 39.17 17.15
CA TYR A 648 9.07 40.46 17.05
C TYR A 648 8.73 41.20 15.75
N ARG A 649 8.77 40.49 14.61
CA ARG A 649 8.52 41.07 13.28
C ARG A 649 7.06 41.55 13.15
N PHE A 650 6.10 40.80 13.63
CA PHE A 650 4.68 41.21 13.64
C PHE A 650 4.42 42.38 14.62
N ARG A 651 5.16 42.45 15.73
CA ARG A 651 5.11 43.64 16.63
C ARG A 651 5.59 44.89 15.91
N VAL A 652 6.64 44.82 15.11
CA VAL A 652 7.11 45.94 14.30
C VAL A 652 6.05 46.37 13.29
N LEU A 653 5.38 45.42 12.63
CA LEU A 653 4.29 45.76 11.70
C LEU A 653 3.10 46.45 12.39
N ARG A 654 2.71 46.02 13.58
CA ARG A 654 1.68 46.67 14.41
C ARG A 654 2.09 48.09 14.78
N ASN A 655 3.34 48.28 15.18
CA ASN A 655 3.86 49.62 15.50
C ASN A 655 3.93 50.54 14.26
N MET A 656 3.97 49.98 13.05
CA MET A 656 3.91 50.71 11.79
C MET A 656 2.45 50.95 11.33
N GLY A 657 1.44 50.56 12.13
CA GLY A 657 0.03 50.83 11.84
C GLY A 657 -0.67 49.77 10.99
N VAL A 658 -0.06 48.61 10.79
CA VAL A 658 -0.72 47.51 10.03
C VAL A 658 -1.79 46.86 10.92
N GLU A 659 -3.02 46.81 10.41
CA GLU A 659 -4.17 46.25 11.12
C GLU A 659 -4.09 44.73 11.33
N GLU A 660 -4.67 44.24 12.42
CA GLU A 660 -4.70 42.82 12.76
C GLU A 660 -5.29 41.91 11.66
N PRO A 661 -6.36 42.25 10.94
CA PRO A 661 -6.87 41.42 9.84
C PRO A 661 -5.83 41.16 8.73
N HIS A 662 -5.03 42.18 8.41
CA HIS A 662 -3.96 42.06 7.42
C HIS A 662 -2.84 41.16 7.89
N ILE A 663 -2.45 41.22 9.19
CA ILE A 663 -1.46 40.32 9.77
C ILE A 663 -1.96 38.89 9.74
N ARG A 664 -3.23 38.62 10.11
CA ARG A 664 -3.83 37.28 10.02
C ARG A 664 -3.86 36.73 8.61
N LYS A 665 -4.14 37.55 7.62
CA LYS A 665 -4.14 37.20 6.20
C LYS A 665 -2.72 36.85 5.71
N LEU A 666 -1.69 37.59 6.16
CA LEU A 666 -0.29 37.28 5.87
C LEU A 666 0.12 35.92 6.45
N ILE A 667 -0.26 35.66 7.72
CA ILE A 667 -0.01 34.37 8.37
C ILE A 667 -0.68 33.24 7.59
N LEU A 668 -1.95 33.43 7.20
CA LEU A 668 -2.70 32.43 6.42
C LEU A 668 -2.03 32.15 5.06
N LYS A 669 -1.66 33.20 4.30
CA LYS A 669 -0.93 33.05 3.02
C LYS A 669 0.38 32.28 3.19
N GLN A 670 1.11 32.56 4.25
CA GLN A 670 2.38 31.89 4.54
C GLN A 670 2.18 30.39 4.86
N LEU A 671 1.23 30.09 5.72
CA LEU A 671 0.89 28.71 6.08
C LEU A 671 0.36 27.95 4.86
N ALA A 672 -0.49 28.60 4.03
CA ALA A 672 -1.02 27.98 2.82
C ALA A 672 0.07 27.54 1.83
N VAL A 673 1.17 28.30 1.69
CA VAL A 673 2.29 27.88 0.85
C VAL A 673 3.04 26.70 1.46
N TRP A 674 3.34 26.78 2.78
CA TRP A 674 4.13 25.72 3.44
C TRP A 674 3.38 24.40 3.56
N PHE A 675 2.06 24.43 3.76
CA PHE A 675 1.21 23.24 3.77
C PHE A 675 0.75 22.84 2.37
N GLY A 676 0.28 23.83 1.61
CA GLY A 676 -0.41 23.58 0.35
C GLY A 676 0.49 22.94 -0.71
N VAL A 677 1.72 23.43 -0.88
CA VAL A 677 2.61 22.90 -1.94
C VAL A 677 2.97 21.43 -1.73
N PRO A 678 3.45 20.98 -0.55
CA PRO A 678 3.69 19.56 -0.30
C PRO A 678 2.42 18.70 -0.37
N VAL A 679 1.29 19.19 0.14
CA VAL A 679 0.02 18.45 0.17
C VAL A 679 -0.55 18.28 -1.25
N ILE A 680 -0.59 19.36 -2.04
CA ILE A 680 -1.08 19.28 -3.43
C ILE A 680 -0.24 18.34 -4.26
N LEU A 681 1.09 18.44 -4.16
CA LEU A 681 1.99 17.54 -4.89
C LEU A 681 1.82 16.08 -4.43
N ALA A 682 1.66 15.83 -3.12
CA ALA A 682 1.41 14.50 -2.59
C ALA A 682 0.07 13.92 -3.08
N LEU A 683 -1.00 14.74 -3.12
CA LEU A 683 -2.30 14.34 -3.67
C LEU A 683 -2.21 14.00 -5.17
N ILE A 684 -1.47 14.78 -5.94
CA ILE A 684 -1.26 14.50 -7.37
C ILE A 684 -0.52 13.18 -7.56
N LEU A 685 0.58 12.96 -6.82
CA LEU A 685 1.38 11.74 -6.93
C LEU A 685 0.63 10.49 -6.45
N SER A 686 -0.06 10.57 -5.31
CA SER A 686 -0.84 9.44 -4.79
C SER A 686 -2.08 9.16 -5.63
N GLY A 687 -2.73 10.21 -6.17
CA GLY A 687 -3.83 10.06 -7.12
C GLY A 687 -3.39 9.43 -8.44
N ALA A 688 -2.24 9.83 -8.97
CA ALA A 688 -1.66 9.21 -10.16
C ALA A 688 -1.32 7.71 -9.93
N PHE A 689 -0.78 7.39 -8.75
CA PHE A 689 -0.53 6.01 -8.37
C PHE A 689 -1.82 5.19 -8.24
N LEU A 690 -2.89 5.78 -7.70
CA LEU A 690 -4.21 5.15 -7.65
C LEU A 690 -4.76 4.87 -9.05
N VAL A 691 -4.67 5.85 -9.98
CA VAL A 691 -5.09 5.65 -11.38
C VAL A 691 -4.27 4.54 -12.03
N PHE A 692 -2.95 4.51 -11.81
CA PHE A 692 -2.08 3.45 -12.28
C PHE A 692 -2.55 2.05 -11.83
N LEU A 693 -2.88 1.89 -10.54
CA LEU A 693 -3.40 0.64 -10.01
C LEU A 693 -4.77 0.30 -10.57
N PHE A 694 -5.66 1.28 -10.66
CA PHE A 694 -7.01 1.07 -11.18
C PHE A 694 -7.00 0.61 -12.63
N VAL A 695 -6.14 1.19 -13.44
CA VAL A 695 -5.95 0.81 -14.84
C VAL A 695 -5.29 -0.57 -14.96
N GLY A 696 -4.22 -0.82 -14.19
CA GLY A 696 -3.48 -2.08 -14.24
C GLY A 696 -4.28 -3.30 -13.76
N PHE A 697 -5.18 -3.10 -12.81
CA PHE A 697 -5.96 -4.17 -12.19
C PHE A 697 -7.47 -4.07 -12.47
N HIS A 698 -7.87 -3.40 -13.57
CA HIS A 698 -9.28 -3.13 -13.87
C HIS A 698 -10.16 -4.39 -13.93
N MET A 699 -9.66 -5.50 -14.49
CA MET A 699 -10.38 -6.77 -14.55
C MET A 699 -10.55 -7.38 -13.17
N GLN A 700 -9.48 -7.45 -12.39
CA GLN A 700 -9.51 -7.93 -11.01
C GLN A 700 -10.45 -7.09 -10.13
N ILE A 701 -10.44 -5.78 -10.34
CA ILE A 701 -11.34 -4.86 -9.63
C ILE A 701 -12.79 -5.13 -10.03
N ALA A 702 -13.07 -5.29 -11.32
CA ALA A 702 -14.43 -5.53 -11.82
C ALA A 702 -14.98 -6.87 -11.31
N VAL A 703 -14.16 -7.93 -11.34
CA VAL A 703 -14.57 -9.31 -11.04
C VAL A 703 -14.60 -9.59 -9.54
N TYR A 704 -13.56 -9.14 -8.79
CA TYR A 704 -13.42 -9.53 -7.38
C TYR A 704 -13.95 -8.48 -6.40
N ILE A 705 -13.94 -7.19 -6.74
CA ILE A 705 -14.35 -6.13 -5.78
C ILE A 705 -15.69 -5.51 -6.17
N GLY A 706 -15.90 -5.30 -7.46
CA GLY A 706 -16.93 -4.44 -8.01
C GLY A 706 -16.51 -2.96 -8.01
N VAL A 707 -16.50 -2.36 -9.18
CA VAL A 707 -16.04 -0.96 -9.40
C VAL A 707 -16.78 0.03 -8.48
N GLN A 708 -18.11 -0.12 -8.37
CA GLN A 708 -18.93 0.79 -7.57
C GLN A 708 -18.58 0.72 -6.07
N ARG A 709 -18.38 -0.49 -5.53
CA ARG A 709 -18.00 -0.70 -4.12
C ARG A 709 -16.63 -0.10 -3.81
N LEU A 710 -15.65 -0.33 -4.71
CA LEU A 710 -14.31 0.24 -4.55
C LEU A 710 -14.33 1.77 -4.58
N VAL A 711 -15.04 2.38 -5.54
CA VAL A 711 -15.17 3.84 -5.64
C VAL A 711 -15.80 4.42 -4.38
N GLN A 712 -16.85 3.81 -3.85
CA GLN A 712 -17.46 4.24 -2.58
C GLN A 712 -16.46 4.19 -1.41
N GLN A 713 -15.70 3.10 -1.26
CA GLN A 713 -14.68 2.97 -0.22
C GLN A 713 -13.59 4.05 -0.36
N LEU A 714 -13.11 4.30 -1.57
CA LEU A 714 -12.09 5.32 -1.84
C LEU A 714 -12.59 6.73 -1.56
N LEU A 715 -13.86 7.04 -1.88
CA LEU A 715 -14.48 8.33 -1.56
C LEU A 715 -14.60 8.55 -0.04
N ILE A 716 -14.94 7.50 0.73
CA ILE A 716 -14.97 7.58 2.19
C ILE A 716 -13.57 7.85 2.74
N VAL A 717 -12.56 7.12 2.27
CA VAL A 717 -11.16 7.33 2.67
C VAL A 717 -10.71 8.75 2.35
N LEU A 718 -11.01 9.24 1.14
CA LEU A 718 -10.67 10.60 0.73
C LEU A 718 -11.35 11.65 1.63
N ALA A 719 -12.64 11.50 1.92
CA ALA A 719 -13.37 12.40 2.80
C ALA A 719 -12.78 12.44 4.22
N ILE A 720 -12.39 11.29 4.77
CA ILE A 720 -11.71 11.21 6.07
C ILE A 720 -10.36 11.94 6.04
N LEU A 721 -9.56 11.71 4.99
CA LEU A 721 -8.27 12.37 4.82
C LEU A 721 -8.42 13.88 4.69
N ASP A 722 -9.39 14.36 3.91
CA ASP A 722 -9.67 15.78 3.74
C ASP A 722 -10.08 16.44 5.07
N VAL A 723 -10.96 15.81 5.84
CA VAL A 723 -11.38 16.31 7.17
C VAL A 723 -10.16 16.40 8.11
N LEU A 724 -9.31 15.39 8.13
CA LEU A 724 -8.07 15.38 8.93
C LEU A 724 -7.10 16.49 8.48
N LEU A 725 -6.87 16.65 7.18
CA LEU A 725 -6.02 17.69 6.60
C LEU A 725 -6.51 19.10 6.98
N ILE A 726 -7.80 19.36 6.79
CA ILE A 726 -8.43 20.66 7.07
C ILE A 726 -8.38 20.95 8.59
N SER A 727 -8.76 19.99 9.43
CA SER A 727 -8.75 20.15 10.89
C SER A 727 -7.35 20.47 11.41
N TYR A 728 -6.35 19.80 10.84
CA TYR A 728 -4.96 20.01 11.20
C TYR A 728 -4.44 21.38 10.75
N PHE A 729 -4.77 21.79 9.53
CA PHE A 729 -4.44 23.12 9.01
C PHE A 729 -5.04 24.23 9.89
N ILE A 730 -6.33 24.13 10.22
CA ILE A 730 -7.04 25.08 11.08
C ILE A 730 -6.40 25.13 12.47
N SER A 731 -6.12 23.97 13.09
CA SER A 731 -5.49 23.89 14.39
C SER A 731 -4.11 24.56 14.41
N THR A 732 -3.30 24.31 13.37
CA THR A 732 -1.99 24.93 13.23
C THR A 732 -2.10 26.45 13.03
N TRP A 733 -3.05 26.90 12.22
CA TRP A 733 -3.32 28.35 12.01
C TRP A 733 -3.75 29.05 13.30
N VAL A 734 -4.66 28.47 14.07
CA VAL A 734 -5.11 29.01 15.36
C VAL A 734 -3.95 29.09 16.36
N LEU A 735 -3.18 28.01 16.49
CA LEU A 735 -2.02 27.96 17.40
C LEU A 735 -0.95 28.98 17.00
N PHE A 736 -0.67 29.12 15.70
CA PHE A 736 0.31 30.08 15.19
C PHE A 736 -0.14 31.51 15.48
N ASN A 737 -1.41 31.86 15.17
CA ASN A 737 -1.98 33.19 15.47
C ASN A 737 -1.88 33.51 16.97
N LYS A 738 -2.27 32.59 17.85
CA LYS A 738 -2.19 32.75 19.28
C LYS A 738 -0.76 32.95 19.79
N SER A 739 0.20 32.23 19.19
CA SER A 739 1.62 32.36 19.52
C SER A 739 2.26 33.65 18.97
N ALA A 740 1.79 34.15 17.84
CA ALA A 740 2.27 35.38 17.19
C ALA A 740 1.63 36.63 17.79
N SER A 741 0.43 36.56 18.38
CA SER A 741 -0.27 37.68 19.03
C SER A 741 0.10 37.83 20.50
N ALA A 742 0.45 36.76 21.22
CA ALA A 742 0.95 36.81 22.60
C ALA A 742 2.39 37.33 22.67
#